data_ac80bec7983b6f91a5ebd17e1f73dfd3
#
_entry.id   ac80bec7983b6f91a5ebd17e1f73dfd3
#
_cell.length_a   1.000
_cell.length_b   1.000
_cell.length_c   1.000
_cell.angle_alpha   90.00
_cell.angle_beta   90.00
_cell.angle_gamma   90.00
#
_symmetry.space_group_name_H-M   'P 1'
#
loop_
_entity.id
_entity.type
_entity.pdbx_description
1 polymer ?
#
loop_
_entity_poly.entity_id
_entity_poly.type
_entity_poly.pdbx_seq_one_letter_code
_entity_poly.pdbx_strand_id
1 'polypeptide(L)'
;MQQLWDKLRRKVNDVQNKLPAGAGPSVVNDDFGDVLGVFYSLSSETHTYRELEDCAKDIKNELLDVKDVAKVELFGIQNRTIEVTVNPSLLSQSGVMMSDISSAFERQNKVVDAGAIETSTNRLRIEATGSFTNLEEIENLTIVSRKGEYFRLGEIADIQESYSRPARNLMRIGNIPAVGIAISTVSDGNVVEMAKLVSQQINKMKAEMPEGYELDIIYDQGYESAVANDGFIMNLIVSVLTVVAVLLFFIGFKNGFLIGSGLIFSIFGTLIYMQATGIALQRMSLAAIIIAMGMLVDNAIVVYDAALVNMQRGMRKRIAILNAVSSTAMPLLGATLIAVLTFLPVYLSPHITGEILSSLFIVIAVSLLLSWILAITQNVFFVQEFVRRPRPEELKNELFSGRIYDFFRKALSFTIKKRYTVIGCMVVLLAIAGWGFKYIPQQFMPLLNKQYFSIDMWLPEGTRIEESERQAAQLTEFLQTFDGIKKVSTYIGQTPPRYYLANAAYGPQPNYAQCLIEAESPEKSRELQEILYHELPERFQDALIRVNSFEINSIPQALIEARFCGDDPAVLDSLTNIAIGIMRKNPKVLNARNEWGNMAMVIKAGYDPVKAGRLNIGCSDIMNAVKSVNDGTAIGVYRDNDKKVPVLLRTETNSSWNTEGLEDLQIWNGTNSAPLGQVTDGLNLAWEYPLVRTYNRQLSMAAQCDVKRGHTMKEVHSEIREEIENIKLPEGYSFFWDSQYKDQKEAMAALTKYFPLAIIMLTVILVMLFGNFRQPLIIFLILPLSLIGMVFGLLLTGFQFGFFCIAGWLGLLGMIIKNVIVLLDEVNVQRRAGVAPYTTVIEATVSRVRPVLMAALTTVFGSIPLLFDVVFGGMAATIVFGLSFATLLTLFVTPALYAIFYKI
;
A
#
# COMPACT_ATOMS: atom_id res chain seq x y z
N MET A 1 20.04 -1.57 2.12
CA MET A 1 19.10 -1.88 3.22
C MET A 1 19.50 -3.16 3.96
N GLN A 2 19.66 -4.29 3.28
CA GLN A 2 19.94 -5.59 3.90
C GLN A 2 21.13 -5.57 4.89
N GLN A 3 22.24 -4.95 4.52
CA GLN A 3 23.40 -4.79 5.41
C GLN A 3 23.09 -3.98 6.70
N LEU A 4 22.12 -3.06 6.66
CA LEU A 4 21.69 -2.32 7.84
C LEU A 4 20.85 -3.20 8.77
N TRP A 5 19.97 -4.05 8.19
CA TRP A 5 19.20 -5.02 8.95
C TRP A 5 20.08 -6.07 9.62
N ASP A 6 21.07 -6.60 8.90
CA ASP A 6 22.05 -7.54 9.47
C ASP A 6 22.85 -6.91 10.63
N LYS A 7 23.20 -5.64 10.48
CA LYS A 7 23.88 -4.89 11.54
C LYS A 7 22.97 -4.65 12.75
N LEU A 8 21.68 -4.41 12.51
CA LEU A 8 20.69 -4.23 13.59
C LEU A 8 20.47 -5.55 14.32
N ARG A 9 20.21 -6.66 13.62
CA ARG A 9 20.05 -7.99 14.22
C ARG A 9 21.25 -8.35 15.11
N ARG A 10 22.46 -8.16 14.60
CA ARG A 10 23.68 -8.41 15.36
C ARG A 10 23.75 -7.57 16.63
N LYS A 11 23.48 -6.26 16.56
CA LYS A 11 23.51 -5.39 17.73
C LYS A 11 22.42 -5.73 18.75
N VAL A 12 21.23 -6.10 18.31
CA VAL A 12 20.15 -6.52 19.20
C VAL A 12 20.53 -7.85 19.87
N ASN A 13 21.09 -8.82 19.14
CA ASN A 13 21.57 -10.09 19.72
C ASN A 13 22.69 -9.89 20.74
N ASP A 14 23.63 -8.97 20.49
CA ASP A 14 24.73 -8.65 21.43
C ASP A 14 24.22 -8.12 22.78
N VAL A 15 23.02 -7.54 22.84
CA VAL A 15 22.43 -6.94 24.04
C VAL A 15 21.47 -7.90 24.77
N GLN A 16 21.05 -9.01 24.16
CA GLN A 16 20.09 -9.95 24.77
C GLN A 16 20.49 -10.39 26.20
N ASN A 17 21.77 -10.71 26.40
CA ASN A 17 22.29 -11.13 27.71
C ASN A 17 22.36 -9.98 28.77
N LYS A 18 22.09 -8.75 28.36
CA LYS A 18 22.07 -7.57 29.26
C LYS A 18 20.66 -7.19 29.67
N LEU A 19 19.64 -7.86 29.12
CA LEU A 19 18.26 -7.61 29.51
C LEU A 19 18.00 -8.06 30.94
N PRO A 20 17.07 -7.40 31.64
CA PRO A 20 16.66 -7.82 32.98
C PRO A 20 16.16 -9.27 33.00
N ALA A 21 16.34 -9.93 34.16
CA ALA A 21 15.80 -11.27 34.36
C ALA A 21 14.27 -11.26 34.18
N GLY A 22 13.75 -12.17 33.36
CA GLY A 22 12.32 -12.23 33.03
C GLY A 22 11.91 -11.44 31.78
N ALA A 23 12.80 -10.62 31.21
CA ALA A 23 12.57 -10.04 29.90
C ALA A 23 12.68 -11.14 28.81
N GLY A 24 11.68 -11.23 27.94
CA GLY A 24 11.74 -12.11 26.78
C GLY A 24 12.79 -11.62 25.76
N PRO A 25 13.20 -12.47 24.79
CA PRO A 25 14.14 -12.07 23.76
C PRO A 25 13.56 -10.94 22.89
N SER A 26 14.39 -9.93 22.63
CA SER A 26 14.03 -8.90 21.67
C SER A 26 13.99 -9.46 20.26
N VAL A 27 12.92 -9.18 19.53
CA VAL A 27 12.73 -9.65 18.15
C VAL A 27 12.95 -8.49 17.20
N VAL A 28 13.77 -8.70 16.18
CA VAL A 28 13.94 -7.76 15.06
C VAL A 28 13.03 -8.23 13.95
N ASN A 29 12.02 -7.42 13.65
CA ASN A 29 11.15 -7.64 12.51
C ASN A 29 11.66 -6.81 11.33
N ASP A 30 12.29 -7.45 10.37
CA ASP A 30 12.86 -6.86 9.17
C ASP A 30 12.21 -7.36 7.87
N ASP A 31 11.31 -8.32 7.98
CA ASP A 31 10.47 -8.85 6.89
C ASP A 31 9.04 -8.25 6.89
N PHE A 32 8.83 -7.17 7.64
CA PHE A 32 7.52 -6.48 7.71
C PHE A 32 7.03 -5.97 6.34
N GLY A 33 7.93 -5.83 5.36
CA GLY A 33 7.62 -5.40 4.00
C GLY A 33 7.21 -6.54 3.07
N ASP A 34 7.40 -7.80 3.47
CA ASP A 34 7.07 -8.95 2.64
C ASP A 34 5.57 -9.03 2.40
N VAL A 35 5.19 -9.32 1.15
CA VAL A 35 3.80 -9.53 0.76
C VAL A 35 3.62 -11.01 0.43
N LEU A 36 2.72 -11.64 1.17
CA LEU A 36 2.32 -13.03 0.94
C LEU A 36 1.08 -13.04 0.03
N GLY A 37 1.28 -12.66 -1.23
CA GLY A 37 0.25 -12.29 -2.18
C GLY A 37 -0.71 -13.41 -2.60
N VAL A 38 -0.42 -14.67 -2.27
CA VAL A 38 -1.34 -15.79 -2.48
C VAL A 38 -1.68 -16.39 -1.12
N PHE A 39 -2.95 -16.38 -0.77
CA PHE A 39 -3.42 -16.77 0.54
C PHE A 39 -4.59 -17.75 0.45
N TYR A 40 -4.39 -18.94 1.02
CA TYR A 40 -5.37 -20.02 1.10
C TYR A 40 -5.83 -20.24 2.54
N SER A 41 -7.02 -20.81 2.71
CA SER A 41 -7.54 -21.35 3.97
C SER A 41 -7.71 -22.85 3.86
N LEU A 42 -7.25 -23.56 4.88
CA LEU A 42 -7.57 -24.95 5.12
C LEU A 42 -8.53 -25.00 6.33
N SER A 43 -9.77 -25.40 6.11
CA SER A 43 -10.81 -25.47 7.14
C SER A 43 -11.40 -26.85 7.27
N SER A 44 -11.94 -27.17 8.46
CA SER A 44 -12.64 -28.41 8.70
C SER A 44 -13.60 -28.29 9.89
N GLU A 45 -14.77 -28.89 9.78
CA GLU A 45 -15.74 -29.05 10.90
C GLU A 45 -15.45 -30.30 11.75
N THR A 46 -14.76 -31.28 11.19
CA THR A 46 -14.62 -32.62 11.78
C THR A 46 -13.22 -32.89 12.32
N HIS A 47 -12.20 -32.21 11.81
CA HIS A 47 -10.80 -32.43 12.18
C HIS A 47 -10.33 -31.44 13.26
N THR A 48 -9.41 -31.94 14.11
CA THR A 48 -8.78 -31.15 15.17
C THR A 48 -7.76 -30.14 14.61
N TYR A 49 -7.39 -29.11 15.39
CA TYR A 49 -6.29 -28.20 15.02
C TYR A 49 -4.95 -28.92 14.78
N ARG A 50 -4.70 -30.07 15.43
CA ARG A 50 -3.53 -30.92 15.19
C ARG A 50 -3.53 -31.44 13.76
N GLU A 51 -4.63 -32.04 13.34
CA GLU A 51 -4.78 -32.62 12.00
C GLU A 51 -4.75 -31.51 10.92
N LEU A 52 -5.37 -30.37 11.20
CA LEU A 52 -5.27 -29.18 10.32
C LEU A 52 -3.82 -28.68 10.19
N GLU A 53 -3.06 -28.63 11.29
CA GLU A 53 -1.65 -28.23 11.27
C GLU A 53 -0.79 -29.22 10.47
N ASP A 54 -0.97 -30.52 10.68
CA ASP A 54 -0.19 -31.54 10.00
C ASP A 54 -0.47 -31.52 8.49
N CYS A 55 -1.73 -31.46 8.07
CA CYS A 55 -2.11 -31.28 6.68
C CYS A 55 -1.59 -29.94 6.08
N ALA A 56 -1.67 -28.84 6.82
CA ALA A 56 -1.15 -27.54 6.36
C ALA A 56 0.38 -27.55 6.20
N LYS A 57 1.11 -28.33 7.03
CA LYS A 57 2.56 -28.51 6.90
C LYS A 57 2.93 -29.32 5.67
N ASP A 58 2.17 -30.36 5.36
CA ASP A 58 2.39 -31.15 4.15
C ASP A 58 2.18 -30.28 2.91
N ILE A 59 1.08 -29.50 2.89
CA ILE A 59 0.83 -28.51 1.84
C ILE A 59 1.98 -27.51 1.73
N LYS A 60 2.46 -26.97 2.85
CA LYS A 60 3.57 -26.02 2.88
C LYS A 60 4.83 -26.62 2.26
N ASN A 61 5.19 -27.86 2.60
CA ASN A 61 6.38 -28.52 2.10
C ASN A 61 6.33 -28.71 0.59
N GLU A 62 5.19 -29.15 0.06
CA GLU A 62 4.97 -29.29 -1.38
C GLU A 62 5.01 -27.94 -2.12
N LEU A 63 4.52 -26.88 -1.51
CA LEU A 63 4.49 -25.55 -2.11
C LEU A 63 5.87 -24.88 -2.14
N LEU A 64 6.78 -25.22 -1.22
CA LEU A 64 8.13 -24.69 -1.21
C LEU A 64 8.97 -25.16 -2.42
N ASP A 65 8.59 -26.28 -3.03
CA ASP A 65 9.24 -26.80 -4.23
C ASP A 65 8.72 -26.16 -5.53
N VAL A 66 7.66 -25.34 -5.45
CA VAL A 66 7.10 -24.64 -6.61
C VAL A 66 8.01 -23.49 -7.02
N LYS A 67 8.26 -23.37 -8.31
CA LYS A 67 9.08 -22.31 -8.90
C LYS A 67 8.58 -20.91 -8.48
N ASP A 68 9.52 -20.03 -8.15
CA ASP A 68 9.31 -18.63 -7.75
C ASP A 68 8.61 -18.45 -6.38
N VAL A 69 8.36 -19.51 -5.62
CA VAL A 69 7.92 -19.43 -4.22
C VAL A 69 9.14 -19.14 -3.34
N ALA A 70 9.08 -18.05 -2.56
CA ALA A 70 10.14 -17.67 -1.62
C ALA A 70 9.88 -18.21 -0.20
N LYS A 71 8.64 -18.08 0.27
CA LYS A 71 8.26 -18.36 1.66
C LYS A 71 6.80 -18.82 1.72
N VAL A 72 6.53 -19.76 2.61
CA VAL A 72 5.17 -20.19 2.95
C VAL A 72 4.99 -20.05 4.46
N GLU A 73 4.08 -19.21 4.87
CA GLU A 73 3.73 -18.98 6.29
C GLU A 73 2.39 -19.60 6.61
N LEU A 74 2.31 -20.23 7.79
CA LEU A 74 1.07 -20.76 8.33
C LEU A 74 0.54 -19.81 9.39
N PHE A 75 -0.78 -19.56 9.38
CA PHE A 75 -1.47 -18.66 10.29
C PHE A 75 -2.63 -19.38 11.00
N GLY A 76 -2.90 -19.04 12.26
CA GLY A 76 -4.00 -19.65 13.02
C GLY A 76 -3.68 -21.01 13.63
N ILE A 77 -2.42 -21.46 13.53
CA ILE A 77 -1.98 -22.72 14.18
C ILE A 77 -2.01 -22.54 15.68
N GLN A 78 -2.57 -23.54 16.35
CA GLN A 78 -2.59 -23.59 17.81
C GLN A 78 -1.41 -24.39 18.33
N ASN A 79 -0.61 -23.78 19.21
CA ASN A 79 0.54 -24.46 19.81
C ASN A 79 0.05 -25.55 20.78
N ARG A 80 0.41 -26.79 20.51
CA ARG A 80 0.08 -27.92 21.35
C ARG A 80 0.81 -27.84 22.67
N THR A 81 0.13 -28.29 23.75
CA THR A 81 0.69 -28.45 25.10
C THR A 81 0.19 -29.75 25.68
N ILE A 82 0.94 -30.35 26.60
CA ILE A 82 0.43 -31.39 27.48
C ILE A 82 0.16 -30.73 28.81
N GLU A 83 -1.09 -30.74 29.24
CA GLU A 83 -1.50 -30.21 30.53
C GLU A 83 -1.51 -31.35 31.56
N VAL A 84 -0.76 -31.15 32.65
CA VAL A 84 -0.75 -32.01 33.85
C VAL A 84 -1.44 -31.23 34.94
N THR A 85 -2.70 -31.50 35.14
CA THR A 85 -3.57 -30.79 36.12
C THR A 85 -3.61 -31.57 37.43
N VAL A 86 -3.13 -30.93 38.49
CA VAL A 86 -3.05 -31.56 39.83
C VAL A 86 -4.11 -31.00 40.78
N ASN A 87 -4.69 -31.86 41.56
CA ASN A 87 -5.62 -31.45 42.61
C ASN A 87 -4.86 -31.16 43.92
N PRO A 88 -4.94 -29.91 44.46
CA PRO A 88 -4.20 -29.52 45.66
C PRO A 88 -4.51 -30.42 46.88
N SER A 89 -5.74 -30.87 46.99
CA SER A 89 -6.19 -31.74 48.11
C SER A 89 -5.54 -33.12 48.03
N LEU A 90 -5.46 -33.71 46.83
CA LEU A 90 -4.77 -35.00 46.59
C LEU A 90 -3.27 -34.89 46.82
N LEU A 91 -2.62 -33.80 46.37
CA LEU A 91 -1.21 -33.54 46.63
C LEU A 91 -0.93 -33.47 48.14
N SER A 92 -1.76 -32.74 48.88
CA SER A 92 -1.61 -32.63 50.33
C SER A 92 -1.76 -33.98 51.06
N GLN A 93 -2.74 -34.80 50.64
CA GLN A 93 -3.00 -36.14 51.23
C GLN A 93 -1.84 -37.11 50.93
N SER A 94 -1.34 -37.11 49.69
CA SER A 94 -0.23 -37.98 49.26
C SER A 94 1.13 -37.53 49.79
N GLY A 95 1.23 -36.31 50.30
CA GLY A 95 2.50 -35.69 50.69
C GLY A 95 3.46 -35.45 49.53
N VAL A 96 2.93 -35.25 48.32
CA VAL A 96 3.67 -34.95 47.10
C VAL A 96 3.59 -33.43 46.87
N MET A 97 4.68 -32.82 46.45
CA MET A 97 4.71 -31.39 46.05
C MET A 97 4.82 -31.23 44.55
N MET A 98 4.43 -30.07 44.05
CA MET A 98 4.64 -29.70 42.64
C MET A 98 6.11 -29.78 42.22
N SER A 99 7.02 -29.44 43.10
CA SER A 99 8.46 -29.55 42.86
C SER A 99 8.94 -31.01 42.71
N ASP A 100 8.30 -31.94 43.38
CA ASP A 100 8.62 -33.37 43.29
C ASP A 100 8.22 -33.92 41.93
N ILE A 101 7.05 -33.50 41.42
CA ILE A 101 6.59 -33.79 40.05
C ILE A 101 7.55 -33.23 39.01
N SER A 102 7.88 -31.93 39.12
CA SER A 102 8.82 -31.26 38.24
C SER A 102 10.18 -31.95 38.22
N SER A 103 10.71 -32.27 39.40
CA SER A 103 12.02 -32.94 39.55
C SER A 103 12.01 -34.39 39.01
N ALA A 104 10.91 -35.10 39.17
CA ALA A 104 10.77 -36.44 38.61
C ALA A 104 10.72 -36.39 37.09
N PHE A 105 9.98 -35.47 36.53
CA PHE A 105 9.90 -35.23 35.10
C PHE A 105 11.26 -34.86 34.50
N GLU A 106 11.96 -33.89 35.10
CA GLU A 106 13.32 -33.50 34.66
C GLU A 106 14.33 -34.64 34.73
N ARG A 107 14.27 -35.49 35.75
CA ARG A 107 15.19 -36.61 35.89
C ARG A 107 15.01 -37.69 34.82
N GLN A 108 13.77 -37.97 34.43
CA GLN A 108 13.48 -39.01 33.44
C GLN A 108 13.62 -38.52 32.03
N ASN A 109 13.10 -37.32 31.73
CA ASN A 109 12.99 -36.76 30.37
C ASN A 109 14.27 -35.99 29.93
N LYS A 110 15.43 -36.48 30.36
CA LYS A 110 16.71 -35.82 30.04
C LYS A 110 17.43 -36.56 28.93
N VAL A 111 17.69 -35.86 27.81
CA VAL A 111 18.53 -36.39 26.73
C VAL A 111 19.96 -35.88 26.96
N VAL A 112 20.85 -36.82 27.30
CA VAL A 112 22.26 -36.52 27.58
C VAL A 112 23.11 -37.43 26.71
N ASP A 113 24.22 -36.93 26.18
CA ASP A 113 25.22 -37.79 25.50
C ASP A 113 25.89 -38.67 26.54
N ALA A 114 25.67 -39.97 26.44
CA ALA A 114 26.28 -41.01 27.31
C ALA A 114 27.67 -41.43 26.79
N GLY A 115 28.17 -40.84 25.70
CA GLY A 115 29.46 -41.22 25.11
C GLY A 115 29.44 -42.52 24.31
N ALA A 116 30.60 -43.15 24.18
CA ALA A 116 30.75 -44.35 23.40
C ALA A 116 31.78 -45.29 24.05
N ILE A 117 31.57 -46.59 23.89
CA ILE A 117 32.53 -47.61 24.29
C ILE A 117 33.36 -47.99 23.07
N GLU A 118 34.67 -47.99 23.20
CA GLU A 118 35.58 -48.46 22.17
C GLU A 118 35.89 -49.95 22.40
N THR A 119 35.64 -50.72 21.39
CA THR A 119 36.04 -52.14 21.32
C THR A 119 37.27 -52.25 20.43
N SER A 120 37.82 -53.46 20.30
CA SER A 120 39.01 -53.65 19.44
C SER A 120 38.82 -53.29 17.97
N THR A 121 37.56 -53.21 17.49
CA THR A 121 37.24 -52.95 16.06
C THR A 121 36.18 -51.90 15.85
N ASN A 122 35.36 -51.56 16.86
CA ASN A 122 34.18 -50.69 16.70
C ASN A 122 34.08 -49.69 17.84
N ARG A 123 33.51 -48.51 17.54
CA ARG A 123 33.08 -47.55 18.51
C ARG A 123 31.56 -47.65 18.64
N LEU A 124 31.09 -48.12 19.79
CA LEU A 124 29.66 -48.31 20.07
C LEU A 124 29.15 -47.11 20.86
N ARG A 125 28.26 -46.35 20.26
CA ARG A 125 27.58 -45.23 20.95
C ARG A 125 26.60 -45.81 21.98
N ILE A 126 26.62 -45.21 23.17
CA ILE A 126 25.67 -45.55 24.23
C ILE A 126 24.56 -44.48 24.16
N GLU A 127 23.32 -44.93 24.18
CA GLU A 127 22.16 -44.06 24.24
C GLU A 127 21.28 -44.48 25.42
N ALA A 128 21.02 -43.53 26.33
CA ALA A 128 20.06 -43.74 27.40
C ALA A 128 18.67 -43.30 26.91
N THR A 129 17.79 -44.27 26.74
CA THR A 129 16.41 -44.03 26.33
C THR A 129 15.54 -43.73 27.55
N GLY A 130 15.27 -42.44 27.81
CA GLY A 130 14.45 -41.99 28.96
C GLY A 130 13.42 -40.93 28.60
N SER A 131 13.42 -40.47 27.32
CA SER A 131 12.45 -39.48 26.86
C SER A 131 11.06 -40.11 26.62
N PHE A 132 10.01 -39.42 27.00
CA PHE A 132 8.64 -39.84 26.79
C PHE A 132 8.29 -39.88 25.31
N THR A 133 7.70 -41.02 24.86
CA THR A 133 7.27 -41.25 23.47
C THR A 133 5.74 -41.27 23.32
N ASN A 134 5.01 -41.42 24.42
CA ASN A 134 3.54 -41.39 24.46
C ASN A 134 3.04 -40.82 25.79
N LEU A 135 1.75 -40.47 25.85
CA LEU A 135 1.12 -39.91 27.06
C LEU A 135 1.07 -40.93 28.21
N GLU A 136 0.90 -42.20 27.91
CA GLU A 136 0.82 -43.29 28.90
C GLU A 136 2.15 -43.41 29.69
N GLU A 137 3.29 -43.13 29.07
CA GLU A 137 4.57 -43.08 29.78
C GLU A 137 4.64 -41.90 30.77
N ILE A 138 4.00 -40.79 30.46
CA ILE A 138 3.88 -39.65 31.38
C ILE A 138 2.94 -39.99 32.55
N GLU A 139 1.80 -40.64 32.29
CA GLU A 139 0.88 -41.10 33.34
C GLU A 139 1.55 -42.09 34.30
N ASN A 140 2.44 -42.97 33.76
CA ASN A 140 3.15 -43.95 34.54
C ASN A 140 4.42 -43.40 35.22
N LEU A 141 4.73 -42.11 35.08
CA LEU A 141 5.87 -41.48 35.77
C LEU A 141 5.77 -41.69 37.28
N THR A 142 6.83 -42.28 37.83
CA THR A 142 6.88 -42.56 39.26
C THR A 142 7.31 -41.35 40.08
N ILE A 143 6.47 -40.88 40.97
CA ILE A 143 6.72 -39.79 41.92
C ILE A 143 6.97 -40.40 43.30
N VAL A 144 8.03 -39.91 43.96
CA VAL A 144 8.37 -40.34 45.33
C VAL A 144 7.87 -39.23 46.29
N SER A 145 6.93 -39.57 47.13
CA SER A 145 6.46 -38.73 48.21
C SER A 145 7.54 -38.49 49.25
N ARG A 146 7.47 -37.41 50.01
CA ARG A 146 8.33 -37.14 51.17
C ARG A 146 8.23 -38.19 52.30
N LYS A 147 7.12 -38.92 52.31
CA LYS A 147 6.93 -40.04 53.23
C LYS A 147 7.60 -41.32 52.74
N GLY A 148 8.24 -41.32 51.55
CA GLY A 148 8.84 -42.48 50.93
C GLY A 148 7.85 -43.42 50.20
N GLU A 149 6.63 -42.96 49.98
CA GLU A 149 5.61 -43.67 49.18
C GLU A 149 5.76 -43.39 47.72
N TYR A 150 5.44 -44.32 46.87
CA TYR A 150 5.52 -44.22 45.39
C TYR A 150 4.12 -44.04 44.80
N PHE A 151 3.95 -43.08 44.01
CA PHE A 151 2.71 -42.79 43.26
C PHE A 151 3.00 -42.69 41.77
N ARG A 152 2.05 -43.14 40.94
CA ARG A 152 2.08 -42.82 39.51
C ARG A 152 1.49 -41.45 39.31
N LEU A 153 2.04 -40.68 38.35
CA LEU A 153 1.53 -39.32 38.09
C LEU A 153 0.05 -39.32 37.74
N GLY A 154 -0.45 -40.29 36.95
CA GLY A 154 -1.86 -40.42 36.61
C GLY A 154 -2.79 -40.75 37.81
N GLU A 155 -2.27 -41.13 39.00
CA GLU A 155 -3.08 -41.35 40.21
C GLU A 155 -3.35 -40.01 40.94
N ILE A 156 -2.51 -38.98 40.71
CA ILE A 156 -2.56 -37.69 41.44
C ILE A 156 -2.79 -36.50 40.52
N ALA A 157 -2.74 -36.69 39.18
CA ALA A 157 -2.94 -35.65 38.18
C ALA A 157 -3.76 -36.17 36.99
N ASP A 158 -4.53 -35.27 36.39
CA ASP A 158 -5.17 -35.49 35.11
C ASP A 158 -4.22 -35.01 33.99
N ILE A 159 -3.99 -35.87 32.99
CA ILE A 159 -3.03 -35.63 31.93
C ILE A 159 -3.74 -35.66 30.60
N GLN A 160 -3.77 -34.50 29.92
CA GLN A 160 -4.43 -34.38 28.62
C GLN A 160 -3.64 -33.54 27.62
N GLU A 161 -3.82 -33.86 26.35
CA GLU A 161 -3.34 -33.01 25.28
C GLU A 161 -4.27 -31.80 25.15
N SER A 162 -3.69 -30.61 25.08
CA SER A 162 -4.39 -29.36 25.01
C SER A 162 -3.66 -28.37 24.11
N TYR A 163 -4.13 -27.14 24.04
CA TYR A 163 -3.49 -26.06 23.32
C TYR A 163 -3.09 -24.94 24.27
N SER A 164 -2.04 -24.19 23.91
CA SER A 164 -1.55 -23.07 24.71
C SER A 164 -2.65 -22.03 24.95
N ARG A 165 -2.85 -21.66 26.20
CA ARG A 165 -3.81 -20.64 26.64
C ARG A 165 -3.05 -19.46 27.27
N PRO A 166 -3.35 -18.20 26.91
CA PRO A 166 -4.28 -17.81 25.83
C PRO A 166 -3.76 -18.17 24.44
N ALA A 167 -4.67 -18.41 23.50
CA ALA A 167 -4.32 -18.56 22.09
C ALA A 167 -3.64 -17.28 21.59
N ARG A 168 -2.66 -17.42 20.69
CA ARG A 168 -1.98 -16.26 20.13
C ARG A 168 -2.79 -15.59 19.04
N ASN A 169 -3.34 -16.37 18.13
CA ASN A 169 -4.22 -15.97 17.05
C ASN A 169 -5.12 -17.14 16.66
N LEU A 170 -6.29 -16.82 16.13
CA LEU A 170 -7.25 -17.78 15.62
C LEU A 170 -7.71 -17.36 14.23
N MET A 171 -8.12 -18.33 13.42
CA MET A 171 -8.70 -18.10 12.11
C MET A 171 -9.97 -18.92 11.93
N ARG A 172 -10.97 -18.29 11.29
CA ARG A 172 -12.26 -18.91 10.98
C ARG A 172 -12.68 -18.59 9.55
N ILE A 173 -13.30 -19.54 8.86
CA ILE A 173 -14.01 -19.32 7.60
C ILE A 173 -15.50 -19.47 7.89
N GLY A 174 -16.27 -18.38 7.77
CA GLY A 174 -17.52 -18.34 8.49
C GLY A 174 -17.23 -18.53 9.97
N ASN A 175 -17.84 -19.54 10.60
CA ASN A 175 -17.58 -19.94 11.98
C ASN A 175 -16.77 -21.26 12.10
N ILE A 176 -16.28 -21.81 10.98
CA ILE A 176 -15.53 -23.06 10.93
C ILE A 176 -14.05 -22.81 11.26
N PRO A 177 -13.41 -23.61 12.15
CA PRO A 177 -11.99 -23.51 12.43
C PRO A 177 -11.14 -23.66 11.16
N ALA A 178 -10.13 -22.79 11.01
CA ALA A 178 -9.30 -22.80 9.83
C ALA A 178 -7.83 -22.47 10.15
N VAL A 179 -6.95 -22.87 9.24
CA VAL A 179 -5.53 -22.51 9.20
C VAL A 179 -5.25 -21.82 7.88
N GLY A 180 -4.58 -20.68 7.93
CA GLY A 180 -4.17 -19.92 6.76
C GLY A 180 -2.83 -20.38 6.22
N ILE A 181 -2.69 -20.45 4.90
CA ILE A 181 -1.47 -20.78 4.16
C ILE A 181 -1.15 -19.62 3.25
N ALA A 182 -0.16 -18.80 3.62
CA ALA A 182 0.21 -17.59 2.93
C ALA A 182 1.55 -17.74 2.21
N ILE A 183 1.63 -17.34 0.94
CA ILE A 183 2.72 -17.63 0.03
C ILE A 183 3.29 -16.33 -0.52
N SER A 184 4.61 -16.14 -0.44
CA SER A 184 5.32 -15.01 -1.05
C SER A 184 6.12 -15.44 -2.28
N THR A 185 6.29 -14.49 -3.19
CA THR A 185 7.10 -14.64 -4.41
C THR A 185 8.55 -14.21 -4.14
N VAL A 186 9.53 -14.81 -4.80
CA VAL A 186 10.92 -14.34 -4.78
C VAL A 186 11.02 -12.91 -5.34
N SER A 187 12.03 -12.14 -4.90
CA SER A 187 12.16 -10.71 -5.20
C SER A 187 12.06 -10.36 -6.70
N ASP A 188 12.60 -11.20 -7.57
CA ASP A 188 12.59 -11.00 -9.03
C ASP A 188 11.61 -11.94 -9.75
N GLY A 189 10.75 -12.64 -8.99
CA GLY A 189 9.80 -13.62 -9.52
C GLY A 189 8.56 -12.98 -10.15
N ASN A 190 7.88 -13.78 -10.99
CA ASN A 190 6.62 -13.40 -11.61
C ASN A 190 5.47 -13.94 -10.78
N VAL A 191 4.78 -13.04 -10.06
CA VAL A 191 3.66 -13.42 -9.18
C VAL A 191 2.50 -14.07 -9.94
N VAL A 192 2.25 -13.69 -11.21
CA VAL A 192 1.18 -14.28 -12.03
C VAL A 192 1.50 -15.73 -12.39
N GLU A 193 2.75 -16.00 -12.80
CA GLU A 193 3.20 -17.36 -13.14
C GLU A 193 3.29 -18.22 -11.87
N MET A 194 3.85 -17.71 -10.79
CA MET A 194 3.93 -18.39 -9.50
C MET A 194 2.54 -18.78 -9.00
N ALA A 195 1.58 -17.85 -8.96
CA ALA A 195 0.20 -18.13 -8.51
C ALA A 195 -0.48 -19.20 -9.36
N LYS A 196 -0.25 -19.21 -10.68
CA LYS A 196 -0.76 -20.25 -11.58
C LYS A 196 -0.17 -21.62 -11.25
N LEU A 197 1.14 -21.71 -11.01
CA LEU A 197 1.81 -22.96 -10.65
C LEU A 197 1.35 -23.45 -9.26
N VAL A 198 1.24 -22.53 -8.29
CA VAL A 198 0.70 -22.83 -6.95
C VAL A 198 -0.73 -23.36 -7.07
N SER A 199 -1.59 -22.72 -7.84
CA SER A 199 -2.98 -23.17 -8.05
C SER A 199 -3.03 -24.56 -8.68
N GLN A 200 -2.15 -24.87 -9.63
CA GLN A 200 -2.06 -26.22 -10.23
C GLN A 200 -1.62 -27.26 -9.20
N GLN A 201 -0.64 -26.95 -8.34
CA GLN A 201 -0.18 -27.87 -7.29
C GLN A 201 -1.26 -28.06 -6.22
N ILE A 202 -1.91 -26.98 -5.78
CA ILE A 202 -3.05 -27.04 -4.84
C ILE A 202 -4.19 -27.91 -5.39
N ASN A 203 -4.53 -27.80 -6.67
CA ASN A 203 -5.59 -28.62 -7.28
C ASN A 203 -5.24 -30.11 -7.32
N LYS A 204 -3.97 -30.47 -7.47
CA LYS A 204 -3.52 -31.86 -7.35
C LYS A 204 -3.66 -32.38 -5.92
N MET A 205 -3.16 -31.59 -4.95
CA MET A 205 -3.25 -31.95 -3.54
C MET A 205 -4.70 -32.05 -3.06
N LYS A 206 -5.58 -31.15 -3.54
CA LYS A 206 -7.03 -31.18 -3.22
C LYS A 206 -7.69 -32.48 -3.70
N ALA A 207 -7.22 -33.05 -4.82
CA ALA A 207 -7.74 -34.31 -5.33
C ALA A 207 -7.26 -35.55 -4.52
N GLU A 208 -6.14 -35.42 -3.81
CA GLU A 208 -5.54 -36.49 -3.00
C GLU A 208 -5.87 -36.34 -1.50
N MET A 209 -6.48 -35.21 -1.11
CA MET A 209 -6.80 -34.86 0.27
C MET A 209 -7.90 -35.75 0.84
N PRO A 210 -7.80 -36.19 2.11
CA PRO A 210 -8.87 -36.92 2.79
C PRO A 210 -10.19 -36.13 2.84
N GLU A 211 -11.30 -36.82 2.94
CA GLU A 211 -12.61 -36.20 3.11
C GLU A 211 -12.69 -35.39 4.40
N GLY A 212 -13.42 -34.27 4.39
CA GLY A 212 -13.64 -33.41 5.54
C GLY A 212 -12.73 -32.18 5.64
N TYR A 213 -11.73 -32.06 4.77
CA TYR A 213 -10.95 -30.82 4.62
C TYR A 213 -11.47 -29.96 3.48
N GLU A 214 -11.57 -28.68 3.70
CA GLU A 214 -11.87 -27.68 2.69
C GLU A 214 -10.66 -26.75 2.50
N LEU A 215 -10.08 -26.74 1.29
CA LEU A 215 -8.96 -25.91 0.91
C LEU A 215 -9.43 -24.89 -0.12
N ASP A 216 -9.51 -23.62 0.28
CA ASP A 216 -10.06 -22.55 -0.53
C ASP A 216 -9.14 -21.34 -0.59
N ILE A 217 -9.21 -20.60 -1.71
CA ILE A 217 -8.48 -19.36 -1.85
C ILE A 217 -9.19 -18.23 -1.14
N ILE A 218 -8.42 -17.39 -0.44
CA ILE A 218 -8.87 -16.16 0.21
C ILE A 218 -8.51 -14.96 -0.65
N TYR A 219 -7.26 -14.90 -1.11
CA TYR A 219 -6.76 -13.82 -1.95
C TYR A 219 -5.68 -14.31 -2.91
N ASP A 220 -5.75 -13.87 -4.16
CA ASP A 220 -4.79 -14.20 -5.22
C ASP A 220 -4.33 -12.92 -5.93
N GLN A 221 -3.17 -12.42 -5.53
CA GLN A 221 -2.55 -11.26 -6.16
C GLN A 221 -2.15 -11.55 -7.62
N GLY A 222 -1.79 -12.81 -7.92
CA GLY A 222 -1.44 -13.20 -9.30
C GLY A 222 -2.63 -13.09 -10.24
N TYR A 223 -3.79 -13.62 -9.84
CA TYR A 223 -5.05 -13.49 -10.59
C TYR A 223 -5.48 -12.04 -10.72
N GLU A 224 -5.48 -11.28 -9.61
CA GLU A 224 -5.85 -9.86 -9.59
C GLU A 224 -4.94 -9.01 -10.49
N SER A 225 -3.64 -9.33 -10.49
CA SER A 225 -2.65 -8.66 -11.35
C SER A 225 -2.85 -9.02 -12.82
N ALA A 226 -3.14 -10.27 -13.14
CA ALA A 226 -3.42 -10.71 -14.50
C ALA A 226 -4.67 -10.01 -15.06
N VAL A 227 -5.78 -10.03 -14.34
CA VAL A 227 -7.05 -9.36 -14.74
C VAL A 227 -6.82 -7.86 -14.94
N ALA A 228 -6.07 -7.22 -14.03
CA ALA A 228 -5.77 -5.82 -14.16
C ALA A 228 -4.89 -5.51 -15.38
N ASN A 229 -3.86 -6.31 -15.64
CA ASN A 229 -2.99 -6.12 -16.80
C ASN A 229 -3.74 -6.35 -18.11
N ASP A 230 -4.59 -7.37 -18.18
CA ASP A 230 -5.43 -7.63 -19.36
C ASP A 230 -6.38 -6.45 -19.64
N GLY A 231 -7.00 -5.89 -18.61
CA GLY A 231 -7.82 -4.68 -18.72
C GLY A 231 -7.02 -3.49 -19.26
N PHE A 232 -5.79 -3.28 -18.77
CA PHE A 232 -4.90 -2.21 -19.26
C PHE A 232 -4.42 -2.44 -20.70
N ILE A 233 -4.09 -3.67 -21.08
CA ILE A 233 -3.73 -4.02 -22.45
C ILE A 233 -4.92 -3.75 -23.38
N MET A 234 -6.14 -4.10 -22.98
CA MET A 234 -7.34 -3.77 -23.73
C MET A 234 -7.53 -2.26 -23.88
N ASN A 235 -7.36 -1.48 -22.80
CA ASN A 235 -7.41 -0.02 -22.83
C ASN A 235 -6.33 0.56 -23.78
N LEU A 236 -5.12 0.00 -23.77
CA LEU A 236 -4.05 0.39 -24.71
C LEU A 236 -4.45 0.13 -26.16
N ILE A 237 -4.97 -1.06 -26.46
CA ILE A 237 -5.43 -1.44 -27.82
C ILE A 237 -6.54 -0.48 -28.28
N VAL A 238 -7.57 -0.27 -27.44
CA VAL A 238 -8.67 0.65 -27.75
C VAL A 238 -8.16 2.07 -27.95
N SER A 239 -7.22 2.53 -27.14
CA SER A 239 -6.60 3.85 -27.28
C SER A 239 -5.83 3.98 -28.59
N VAL A 240 -5.01 2.97 -28.96
CA VAL A 240 -4.29 2.95 -30.26
C VAL A 240 -5.27 3.00 -31.42
N LEU A 241 -6.31 2.16 -31.39
CA LEU A 241 -7.32 2.13 -32.45
C LEU A 241 -8.05 3.48 -32.56
N THR A 242 -8.39 4.10 -31.44
CA THR A 242 -9.05 5.40 -31.39
C THR A 242 -8.16 6.49 -32.00
N VAL A 243 -6.86 6.54 -31.62
CA VAL A 243 -5.91 7.50 -32.19
C VAL A 243 -5.74 7.31 -33.68
N VAL A 244 -5.59 6.07 -34.13
CA VAL A 244 -5.51 5.75 -35.56
C VAL A 244 -6.78 6.16 -36.28
N ALA A 245 -7.98 5.88 -35.73
CA ALA A 245 -9.26 6.30 -36.29
C ALA A 245 -9.37 7.81 -36.45
N VAL A 246 -8.96 8.58 -35.43
CA VAL A 246 -8.89 10.05 -35.48
C VAL A 246 -7.95 10.51 -36.62
N LEU A 247 -6.78 9.92 -36.74
CA LEU A 247 -5.84 10.24 -37.83
C LEU A 247 -6.43 9.92 -39.21
N LEU A 248 -7.10 8.78 -39.36
CA LEU A 248 -7.75 8.40 -40.60
C LEU A 248 -8.85 9.39 -40.99
N PHE A 249 -9.59 9.89 -40.01
CA PHE A 249 -10.68 10.84 -40.24
C PHE A 249 -10.16 12.24 -40.65
N PHE A 250 -9.15 12.77 -39.93
CA PHE A 250 -8.68 14.14 -40.20
C PHE A 250 -7.63 14.24 -41.32
N ILE A 251 -6.80 13.23 -41.55
CA ILE A 251 -5.69 13.25 -42.53
C ILE A 251 -6.06 12.46 -43.80
N GLY A 252 -7.09 11.61 -43.71
CA GLY A 252 -7.51 10.70 -44.77
C GLY A 252 -6.86 9.32 -44.63
N PHE A 253 -7.54 8.31 -45.16
CA PHE A 253 -7.25 6.90 -44.93
C PHE A 253 -5.78 6.52 -45.14
N LYS A 254 -5.23 6.88 -46.32
CA LYS A 254 -3.87 6.48 -46.72
C LYS A 254 -2.81 7.13 -45.83
N ASN A 255 -2.92 8.42 -45.64
CA ASN A 255 -1.89 9.21 -44.92
C ASN A 255 -2.00 9.04 -43.41
N GLY A 256 -3.25 8.93 -42.89
CA GLY A 256 -3.50 8.63 -41.47
C GLY A 256 -2.93 7.27 -41.07
N PHE A 257 -3.06 6.25 -41.93
CA PHE A 257 -2.46 4.94 -41.69
C PHE A 257 -0.91 4.99 -41.64
N LEU A 258 -0.29 5.77 -42.55
CA LEU A 258 1.17 5.93 -42.56
C LEU A 258 1.70 6.57 -41.26
N ILE A 259 1.03 7.61 -40.78
CA ILE A 259 1.40 8.28 -39.52
C ILE A 259 1.11 7.37 -38.32
N GLY A 260 -0.05 6.69 -38.34
CA GLY A 260 -0.45 5.76 -37.28
C GLY A 260 0.48 4.56 -37.13
N SER A 261 1.11 4.11 -38.24
CA SER A 261 2.11 3.04 -38.15
C SER A 261 3.34 3.43 -37.33
N GLY A 262 3.74 4.71 -37.38
CA GLY A 262 4.84 5.23 -36.54
C GLY A 262 4.53 5.16 -35.03
N LEU A 263 3.26 5.34 -34.64
CA LEU A 263 2.81 5.13 -33.28
C LEU A 263 3.01 3.68 -32.83
N ILE A 264 2.56 2.74 -33.67
CA ILE A 264 2.66 1.31 -33.39
C ILE A 264 4.13 0.89 -33.24
N PHE A 265 5.01 1.31 -34.14
CA PHE A 265 6.45 1.03 -34.07
C PHE A 265 7.10 1.67 -32.83
N SER A 266 6.68 2.87 -32.44
CA SER A 266 7.18 3.51 -31.19
C SER A 266 6.79 2.70 -29.96
N ILE A 267 5.56 2.19 -29.88
CA ILE A 267 5.08 1.36 -28.77
C ILE A 267 5.87 0.03 -28.73
N PHE A 268 5.97 -0.68 -29.86
CA PHE A 268 6.75 -1.93 -29.89
C PHE A 268 8.23 -1.71 -29.55
N GLY A 269 8.84 -0.66 -30.08
CA GLY A 269 10.22 -0.32 -29.72
C GLY A 269 10.39 -0.04 -28.23
N THR A 270 9.40 0.59 -27.59
CA THR A 270 9.41 0.82 -26.15
C THR A 270 9.27 -0.48 -25.37
N LEU A 271 8.38 -1.39 -25.78
CA LEU A 271 8.23 -2.71 -25.18
C LEU A 271 9.51 -3.56 -25.31
N ILE A 272 10.16 -3.53 -26.48
CA ILE A 272 11.46 -4.21 -26.68
C ILE A 272 12.55 -3.63 -25.73
N TYR A 273 12.58 -2.30 -25.57
CA TYR A 273 13.50 -1.67 -24.65
C TYR A 273 13.22 -2.09 -23.20
N MET A 274 11.95 -2.10 -22.78
CA MET A 274 11.54 -2.55 -21.45
C MET A 274 11.99 -3.99 -21.20
N GLN A 275 11.78 -4.89 -22.14
CA GLN A 275 12.23 -6.28 -22.07
C GLN A 275 13.76 -6.38 -21.94
N ALA A 276 14.51 -5.61 -22.73
CA ALA A 276 15.96 -5.64 -22.72
C ALA A 276 16.57 -5.08 -21.42
N THR A 277 15.87 -4.17 -20.75
CA THR A 277 16.33 -3.53 -19.50
C THR A 277 15.71 -4.13 -18.24
N GLY A 278 14.85 -5.14 -18.37
CA GLY A 278 14.19 -5.79 -17.23
C GLY A 278 13.09 -4.95 -16.57
N ILE A 279 12.58 -3.92 -17.26
CA ILE A 279 11.47 -3.12 -16.74
C ILE A 279 10.17 -3.92 -16.88
N ALA A 280 9.52 -4.23 -15.75
CA ALA A 280 8.31 -5.02 -15.73
C ALA A 280 7.13 -4.33 -16.44
N LEU A 281 6.31 -5.14 -17.11
CA LEU A 281 5.03 -4.70 -17.66
C LEU A 281 4.01 -4.62 -16.53
N GLN A 282 3.80 -3.42 -16.02
CA GLN A 282 2.93 -3.12 -14.89
C GLN A 282 2.00 -1.95 -15.19
N ARG A 283 1.01 -1.72 -14.35
CA ARG A 283 0.01 -0.65 -14.55
C ARG A 283 0.63 0.71 -14.82
N MET A 284 1.73 1.07 -14.10
CA MET A 284 2.40 2.37 -14.26
C MET A 284 3.09 2.49 -15.62
N SER A 285 3.77 1.45 -16.10
CA SER A 285 4.41 1.44 -17.41
C SER A 285 3.39 1.46 -18.56
N LEU A 286 2.28 0.75 -18.43
CA LEU A 286 1.18 0.77 -19.40
C LEU A 286 0.48 2.13 -19.44
N ALA A 287 0.18 2.73 -18.27
CA ALA A 287 -0.37 4.08 -18.19
C ALA A 287 0.58 5.12 -18.83
N ALA A 288 1.90 4.97 -18.64
CA ALA A 288 2.90 5.80 -19.28
C ALA A 288 2.84 5.75 -20.80
N ILE A 289 2.67 4.55 -21.40
CA ILE A 289 2.51 4.37 -22.84
C ILE A 289 1.23 5.06 -23.32
N ILE A 290 0.11 4.92 -22.60
CA ILE A 290 -1.16 5.57 -22.98
C ILE A 290 -1.03 7.11 -22.92
N ILE A 291 -0.39 7.66 -21.89
CA ILE A 291 -0.13 9.11 -21.79
C ILE A 291 0.78 9.57 -22.94
N ALA A 292 1.86 8.83 -23.19
CA ALA A 292 2.81 9.16 -24.26
C ALA A 292 2.16 9.07 -25.64
N MET A 293 1.16 8.20 -25.83
CA MET A 293 0.58 7.88 -27.14
C MET A 293 0.13 9.11 -27.91
N GLY A 294 -0.55 10.05 -27.25
CA GLY A 294 -0.95 11.31 -27.87
C GLY A 294 0.25 12.13 -28.33
N MET A 295 1.32 12.18 -27.54
CA MET A 295 2.54 12.91 -27.83
C MET A 295 3.41 12.22 -28.89
N LEU A 296 3.30 10.90 -29.06
CA LEU A 296 4.10 10.11 -30.00
C LEU A 296 3.77 10.47 -31.45
N VAL A 297 2.51 10.72 -31.75
CA VAL A 297 2.03 11.01 -33.11
C VAL A 297 2.40 12.41 -33.54
N ASP A 298 2.54 13.36 -32.62
CA ASP A 298 2.77 14.78 -32.89
C ASP A 298 4.00 15.05 -33.77
N ASN A 299 5.11 14.35 -33.46
CA ASN A 299 6.36 14.53 -34.23
C ASN A 299 6.18 14.16 -35.70
N ALA A 300 5.46 13.05 -35.94
CA ALA A 300 5.17 12.59 -37.28
C ALA A 300 4.19 13.51 -38.02
N ILE A 301 3.16 14.03 -37.34
CA ILE A 301 2.21 15.00 -37.91
C ILE A 301 2.94 16.27 -38.36
N VAL A 302 3.82 16.85 -37.53
CA VAL A 302 4.51 18.11 -37.85
C VAL A 302 5.45 17.95 -39.06
N VAL A 303 6.24 16.86 -39.13
CA VAL A 303 7.14 16.56 -40.25
C VAL A 303 6.35 16.29 -41.52
N TYR A 304 5.25 15.53 -41.42
CA TYR A 304 4.36 15.23 -42.54
C TYR A 304 3.73 16.52 -43.12
N ASP A 305 3.15 17.37 -42.24
CA ASP A 305 2.46 18.58 -42.63
C ASP A 305 3.46 19.59 -43.28
N ALA A 306 4.66 19.74 -42.68
CA ALA A 306 5.72 20.58 -43.26
C ALA A 306 6.14 20.08 -44.65
N ALA A 307 6.29 18.78 -44.85
CA ALA A 307 6.61 18.20 -46.15
C ALA A 307 5.49 18.45 -47.18
N LEU A 308 4.21 18.31 -46.76
CA LEU A 308 3.04 18.55 -47.60
C LEU A 308 2.94 20.02 -48.01
N VAL A 309 3.11 20.96 -47.08
CA VAL A 309 3.12 22.41 -47.34
C VAL A 309 4.24 22.80 -48.33
N ASN A 310 5.45 22.25 -48.16
CA ASN A 310 6.55 22.49 -49.10
C ASN A 310 6.27 21.94 -50.51
N MET A 311 5.60 20.78 -50.60
CA MET A 311 5.18 20.23 -51.88
C MET A 311 4.07 21.11 -52.54
N GLN A 312 3.11 21.62 -51.75
CA GLN A 312 2.07 22.53 -52.21
C GLN A 312 2.64 23.90 -52.66
N ARG A 313 3.79 24.33 -52.11
CA ARG A 313 4.56 25.49 -52.59
C ARG A 313 5.31 25.24 -53.89
N GLY A 314 5.14 24.09 -54.55
CA GLY A 314 5.73 23.73 -55.82
C GLY A 314 7.15 23.13 -55.76
N MET A 315 7.67 22.82 -54.57
CA MET A 315 8.99 22.18 -54.43
C MET A 315 8.97 20.74 -54.95
N ARG A 316 10.09 20.27 -55.51
CA ARG A 316 10.25 18.87 -55.88
C ARG A 316 10.15 17.99 -54.64
N LYS A 317 9.44 16.86 -54.69
CA LYS A 317 9.13 15.97 -53.55
C LYS A 317 10.32 15.72 -52.65
N ARG A 318 11.48 15.30 -53.19
CA ARG A 318 12.66 15.02 -52.39
C ARG A 318 13.21 16.27 -51.68
N ILE A 319 13.21 17.43 -52.33
CA ILE A 319 13.68 18.68 -51.74
C ILE A 319 12.69 19.16 -50.67
N ALA A 320 11.39 19.03 -50.93
CA ALA A 320 10.35 19.38 -49.98
C ALA A 320 10.47 18.61 -48.68
N ILE A 321 10.75 17.30 -48.76
CA ILE A 321 10.94 16.43 -47.61
C ILE A 321 12.23 16.78 -46.83
N LEU A 322 13.35 16.93 -47.54
CA LEU A 322 14.65 17.29 -46.92
C LEU A 322 14.55 18.65 -46.21
N ASN A 323 13.90 19.63 -46.81
CA ASN A 323 13.68 20.95 -46.19
C ASN A 323 12.74 20.84 -44.97
N ALA A 324 11.72 19.99 -45.03
CA ALA A 324 10.82 19.76 -43.88
C ALA A 324 11.60 19.18 -42.71
N VAL A 325 12.40 18.13 -42.93
CA VAL A 325 13.22 17.49 -41.89
C VAL A 325 14.25 18.48 -41.32
N SER A 326 15.00 19.13 -42.16
CA SER A 326 16.06 20.05 -41.71
C SER A 326 15.53 21.23 -40.90
N SER A 327 14.31 21.72 -41.20
CA SER A 327 13.69 22.82 -40.48
C SER A 327 13.00 22.38 -39.18
N THR A 328 12.50 21.13 -39.08
CA THR A 328 11.71 20.70 -37.93
C THR A 328 12.46 19.78 -36.96
N ALA A 329 13.53 19.10 -37.38
CA ALA A 329 14.19 18.08 -36.55
C ALA A 329 14.69 18.60 -35.21
N MET A 330 15.41 19.73 -35.18
CA MET A 330 15.96 20.30 -33.95
C MET A 330 14.92 20.93 -33.05
N PRO A 331 13.94 21.72 -33.55
CA PRO A 331 12.81 22.19 -32.73
C PRO A 331 12.00 21.03 -32.09
N LEU A 332 11.75 19.96 -32.84
CA LEU A 332 11.03 18.78 -32.32
C LEU A 332 11.86 18.01 -31.29
N LEU A 333 13.19 17.88 -31.46
CA LEU A 333 14.05 17.28 -30.45
C LEU A 333 13.99 18.08 -29.15
N GLY A 334 14.17 19.41 -29.25
CA GLY A 334 14.08 20.29 -28.08
C GLY A 334 12.76 20.19 -27.37
N ALA A 335 11.66 20.19 -28.12
CA ALA A 335 10.32 20.01 -27.57
C ALA A 335 10.10 18.62 -26.93
N THR A 336 10.68 17.58 -27.52
CA THR A 336 10.62 16.20 -26.98
C THR A 336 11.41 16.08 -25.67
N LEU A 337 12.64 16.61 -25.65
CA LEU A 337 13.46 16.64 -24.43
C LEU A 337 12.76 17.42 -23.29
N ILE A 338 12.13 18.54 -23.61
CA ILE A 338 11.37 19.32 -22.65
C ILE A 338 10.18 18.50 -22.09
N ALA A 339 9.44 17.83 -22.96
CA ALA A 339 8.33 16.98 -22.52
C ALA A 339 8.80 15.84 -21.60
N VAL A 340 9.97 15.26 -21.86
CA VAL A 340 10.60 14.26 -20.95
C VAL A 340 10.99 14.91 -19.63
N LEU A 341 11.62 16.08 -19.64
CA LEU A 341 12.12 16.76 -18.46
C LEU A 341 11.02 17.25 -17.51
N THR A 342 9.79 17.42 -17.98
CA THR A 342 8.65 17.74 -17.08
C THR A 342 8.38 16.62 -16.06
N PHE A 343 8.72 15.38 -16.38
CA PHE A 343 8.60 14.23 -15.48
C PHE A 343 9.85 13.95 -14.62
N LEU A 344 10.96 14.67 -14.84
CA LEU A 344 12.21 14.47 -14.12
C LEU A 344 12.08 14.61 -12.59
N PRO A 345 11.30 15.56 -12.03
CA PRO A 345 11.13 15.68 -10.58
C PRO A 345 10.56 14.42 -9.93
N VAL A 346 9.69 13.72 -10.65
CA VAL A 346 9.09 12.47 -10.19
C VAL A 346 10.15 11.36 -10.11
N TYR A 347 10.98 11.23 -11.15
CA TYR A 347 12.04 10.22 -11.20
C TYR A 347 13.11 10.43 -10.13
N LEU A 348 13.48 11.68 -9.84
CA LEU A 348 14.49 12.03 -8.86
C LEU A 348 13.97 12.03 -7.41
N SER A 349 12.68 11.88 -7.20
CA SER A 349 12.07 11.88 -5.86
C SER A 349 12.55 10.67 -5.05
N PRO A 350 13.18 10.87 -3.87
CA PRO A 350 13.67 9.78 -3.03
C PRO A 350 12.57 9.09 -2.21
N HIS A 351 11.34 9.54 -2.35
CA HIS A 351 10.18 8.98 -1.64
C HIS A 351 9.64 7.74 -2.36
N ILE A 352 8.96 6.84 -1.63
CA ILE A 352 8.36 5.62 -2.18
C ILE A 352 7.42 5.91 -3.38
N THR A 353 6.73 7.04 -3.37
CA THR A 353 5.90 7.48 -4.51
C THR A 353 6.72 7.77 -5.77
N GLY A 354 7.97 8.25 -5.62
CA GLY A 354 8.92 8.42 -6.73
C GLY A 354 9.35 7.07 -7.29
N GLU A 355 9.59 6.09 -6.44
CA GLU A 355 9.94 4.72 -6.85
C GLU A 355 8.80 4.07 -7.63
N ILE A 356 7.55 4.18 -7.16
CA ILE A 356 6.35 3.68 -7.85
C ILE A 356 6.22 4.29 -9.26
N LEU A 357 6.49 5.59 -9.42
CA LEU A 357 6.39 6.29 -10.71
C LEU A 357 7.69 6.32 -11.53
N SER A 358 8.76 5.73 -11.06
CA SER A 358 10.06 5.74 -11.78
C SER A 358 9.97 5.13 -13.17
N SER A 359 9.24 4.02 -13.30
CA SER A 359 8.98 3.36 -14.58
C SER A 359 8.21 4.26 -15.56
N LEU A 360 7.32 5.13 -15.07
CA LEU A 360 6.58 6.08 -15.89
C LEU A 360 7.50 7.06 -16.60
N PHE A 361 8.48 7.64 -15.90
CA PHE A 361 9.46 8.54 -16.50
C PHE A 361 10.28 7.84 -17.61
N ILE A 362 10.83 6.66 -17.32
CA ILE A 362 11.70 5.93 -18.25
C ILE A 362 10.92 5.55 -19.52
N VAL A 363 9.71 5.01 -19.34
CA VAL A 363 8.85 4.58 -20.47
C VAL A 363 8.45 5.78 -21.35
N ILE A 364 8.06 6.92 -20.75
CA ILE A 364 7.76 8.15 -21.50
C ILE A 364 9.00 8.65 -22.22
N ALA A 365 10.16 8.69 -21.58
CA ALA A 365 11.39 9.18 -22.18
C ALA A 365 11.79 8.35 -23.41
N VAL A 366 11.81 7.04 -23.28
CA VAL A 366 12.17 6.13 -24.36
C VAL A 366 11.17 6.22 -25.51
N SER A 367 9.86 6.17 -25.20
CA SER A 367 8.83 6.21 -26.23
C SER A 367 8.85 7.52 -27.03
N LEU A 368 9.01 8.66 -26.37
CA LEU A 368 9.07 9.96 -27.03
C LEU A 368 10.33 10.14 -27.87
N LEU A 369 11.52 9.70 -27.40
CA LEU A 369 12.76 9.74 -28.17
C LEU A 369 12.69 8.81 -29.39
N LEU A 370 12.12 7.61 -29.24
CA LEU A 370 11.89 6.71 -30.38
C LEU A 370 10.93 7.34 -31.39
N SER A 371 9.87 7.97 -30.94
CA SER A 371 8.93 8.69 -31.82
C SER A 371 9.62 9.79 -32.63
N TRP A 372 10.52 10.56 -31.98
CA TRP A 372 11.30 11.56 -32.71
C TRP A 372 12.19 10.92 -33.79
N ILE A 373 12.93 9.85 -33.48
CA ILE A 373 13.76 9.11 -34.46
C ILE A 373 12.90 8.59 -35.60
N LEU A 374 11.75 7.96 -35.31
CA LEU A 374 10.87 7.41 -36.34
C LEU A 374 10.20 8.51 -37.18
N ALA A 375 9.92 9.67 -36.60
CA ALA A 375 9.37 10.80 -37.36
C ALA A 375 10.35 11.34 -38.42
N ILE A 376 11.65 11.36 -38.17
CA ILE A 376 12.67 11.83 -39.11
C ILE A 376 13.24 10.72 -40.03
N THR A 377 12.97 9.46 -39.76
CA THR A 377 13.41 8.30 -40.54
C THR A 377 12.26 7.61 -41.27
N GLN A 378 11.46 6.83 -40.53
CA GLN A 378 10.38 6.03 -41.06
C GLN A 378 9.30 6.89 -41.75
N ASN A 379 8.83 7.97 -41.06
CA ASN A 379 7.78 8.81 -41.63
C ASN A 379 8.26 9.50 -42.92
N VAL A 380 9.50 9.93 -42.94
CA VAL A 380 10.15 10.50 -44.13
C VAL A 380 10.20 9.50 -45.30
N PHE A 381 10.61 8.27 -45.02
CA PHE A 381 10.57 7.18 -45.99
C PHE A 381 9.17 6.95 -46.55
N PHE A 382 8.17 6.90 -45.65
CA PHE A 382 6.80 6.69 -46.08
C PHE A 382 6.22 7.85 -46.90
N VAL A 383 6.53 9.10 -46.52
CA VAL A 383 6.17 10.26 -47.31
C VAL A 383 6.82 10.21 -48.72
N GLN A 384 8.11 9.80 -48.78
CA GLN A 384 8.81 9.68 -50.06
C GLN A 384 8.19 8.61 -50.95
N GLU A 385 7.77 7.45 -50.39
CA GLU A 385 7.28 6.32 -51.22
C GLU A 385 5.81 6.42 -51.50
N PHE A 386 5.00 6.71 -50.53
CA PHE A 386 3.55 6.52 -50.60
C PHE A 386 2.73 7.80 -50.85
N VAL A 387 3.23 9.01 -50.53
CA VAL A 387 2.47 10.25 -50.74
C VAL A 387 2.60 10.71 -52.18
N ARG A 388 1.48 10.99 -52.82
CA ARG A 388 1.44 11.51 -54.21
C ARG A 388 1.76 12.99 -54.23
N ARG A 389 2.35 13.46 -55.34
CA ARG A 389 2.53 14.89 -55.57
C ARG A 389 1.17 15.56 -55.78
N PRO A 390 0.98 16.81 -55.26
CA PRO A 390 -0.23 17.58 -55.54
C PRO A 390 -0.39 17.77 -57.05
N ARG A 391 -1.62 17.75 -57.56
CA ARG A 391 -1.91 18.02 -58.96
C ARG A 391 -1.73 19.49 -59.28
N PRO A 392 -1.42 19.88 -60.51
CA PRO A 392 -1.27 21.31 -60.87
C PRO A 392 -2.45 22.19 -60.51
N GLU A 393 -3.66 21.64 -60.46
CA GLU A 393 -4.88 22.32 -60.05
C GLU A 393 -4.92 22.61 -58.56
N GLU A 394 -4.37 21.71 -57.73
CA GLU A 394 -4.24 21.86 -56.29
C GLU A 394 -3.18 22.87 -55.88
N LEU A 395 -2.19 23.11 -56.73
CA LEU A 395 -1.13 24.12 -56.56
C LEU A 395 -1.63 25.55 -56.75
N LYS A 396 -2.78 25.77 -57.39
CA LYS A 396 -3.41 27.07 -57.63
C LYS A 396 -4.28 27.56 -56.47
N ASN A 397 -4.65 26.67 -55.54
CA ASN A 397 -5.46 27.04 -54.38
C ASN A 397 -4.58 27.75 -53.35
N GLU A 398 -5.08 28.86 -52.79
CA GLU A 398 -4.38 29.55 -51.68
C GLU A 398 -4.21 28.58 -50.52
N LEU A 399 -2.98 28.49 -50.01
CA LEU A 399 -2.65 27.76 -48.85
C LEU A 399 -3.47 28.32 -47.65
N PHE A 400 -4.10 27.40 -46.87
CA PHE A 400 -4.91 27.76 -45.71
C PHE A 400 -6.15 28.63 -46.03
N SER A 401 -6.88 28.37 -47.15
CA SER A 401 -8.13 28.99 -47.51
C SER A 401 -9.35 28.17 -47.03
N GLY A 402 -10.47 28.86 -46.70
CA GLY A 402 -11.69 28.23 -46.25
C GLY A 402 -12.32 28.88 -45.03
N ARG A 403 -13.62 28.68 -44.80
CA ARG A 403 -14.40 29.35 -43.74
C ARG A 403 -13.80 29.21 -42.34
N ILE A 404 -13.18 28.08 -42.04
CA ILE A 404 -12.53 27.82 -40.72
C ILE A 404 -11.32 28.69 -40.57
N TYR A 405 -10.41 28.75 -41.54
CA TYR A 405 -9.21 29.59 -41.49
C TYR A 405 -9.55 31.07 -41.48
N ASP A 406 -10.59 31.52 -42.20
CA ASP A 406 -11.07 32.92 -42.19
C ASP A 406 -11.65 33.32 -40.83
N PHE A 407 -12.34 32.38 -40.19
CA PHE A 407 -12.79 32.60 -38.80
C PHE A 407 -11.58 32.76 -37.85
N PHE A 408 -10.57 31.87 -37.94
CA PHE A 408 -9.36 31.99 -37.12
C PHE A 408 -8.61 33.30 -37.40
N ARG A 409 -8.44 33.72 -38.66
CA ARG A 409 -7.84 35.02 -39.00
C ARG A 409 -8.55 36.17 -38.35
N LYS A 410 -9.88 36.23 -38.46
CA LYS A 410 -10.70 37.27 -37.81
C LYS A 410 -10.58 37.28 -36.29
N ALA A 411 -10.65 36.08 -35.67
CA ALA A 411 -10.50 35.91 -34.23
C ALA A 411 -9.12 36.31 -33.72
N LEU A 412 -8.06 35.92 -34.42
CA LEU A 412 -6.67 36.30 -34.11
C LEU A 412 -6.43 37.82 -34.27
N SER A 413 -6.95 38.38 -35.35
CA SER A 413 -6.91 39.85 -35.54
C SER A 413 -7.58 40.63 -34.39
N PHE A 414 -8.75 40.15 -33.94
CA PHE A 414 -9.42 40.70 -32.76
C PHE A 414 -8.58 40.55 -31.50
N THR A 415 -8.01 39.34 -31.29
CA THR A 415 -7.18 39.03 -30.13
C THR A 415 -5.92 39.90 -30.05
N ILE A 416 -5.22 40.09 -31.14
CA ILE A 416 -4.02 40.94 -31.20
C ILE A 416 -4.40 42.42 -30.98
N LYS A 417 -5.50 42.93 -31.57
CA LYS A 417 -5.97 44.32 -31.39
C LYS A 417 -6.38 44.58 -29.96
N LYS A 418 -7.08 43.62 -29.30
CA LYS A 418 -7.53 43.75 -27.89
C LYS A 418 -6.69 42.91 -26.92
N ARG A 419 -5.36 42.80 -27.15
CA ARG A 419 -4.45 41.94 -26.43
C ARG A 419 -4.51 42.08 -24.89
N TYR A 420 -4.61 43.29 -24.37
CA TYR A 420 -4.70 43.52 -22.91
C TYR A 420 -6.02 43.02 -22.33
N THR A 421 -7.12 43.16 -23.06
CA THR A 421 -8.43 42.63 -22.63
C THR A 421 -8.43 41.09 -22.58
N VAL A 422 -7.81 40.47 -23.60
CA VAL A 422 -7.71 38.99 -23.65
C VAL A 422 -6.89 38.47 -22.47
N ILE A 423 -5.76 39.08 -22.15
CA ILE A 423 -4.95 38.70 -20.99
C ILE A 423 -5.70 38.97 -19.68
N GLY A 424 -6.40 40.09 -19.58
CA GLY A 424 -7.26 40.40 -18.42
C GLY A 424 -8.32 39.29 -18.20
N CYS A 425 -9.02 38.88 -19.26
CA CYS A 425 -9.99 37.79 -19.20
C CYS A 425 -9.31 36.44 -18.75
N MET A 426 -8.09 36.17 -19.25
CA MET A 426 -7.37 34.95 -18.83
C MET A 426 -6.98 34.97 -17.35
N VAL A 427 -6.55 36.13 -16.84
CA VAL A 427 -6.23 36.27 -15.41
C VAL A 427 -7.49 36.05 -14.56
N VAL A 428 -8.64 36.59 -15.00
CA VAL A 428 -9.93 36.37 -14.32
C VAL A 428 -10.32 34.89 -14.34
N LEU A 429 -10.21 34.20 -15.49
CA LEU A 429 -10.50 32.76 -15.59
C LEU A 429 -9.56 31.94 -14.70
N LEU A 430 -8.29 32.33 -14.61
CA LEU A 430 -7.34 31.66 -13.74
C LEU A 430 -7.70 31.87 -12.25
N ALA A 431 -8.15 33.08 -11.89
CA ALA A 431 -8.62 33.36 -10.52
C ALA A 431 -9.89 32.56 -10.18
N ILE A 432 -10.83 32.44 -11.14
CA ILE A 432 -12.03 31.60 -11.00
C ILE A 432 -11.62 30.13 -10.85
N ALA A 433 -10.67 29.63 -11.63
CA ALA A 433 -10.15 28.27 -11.50
C ALA A 433 -9.48 28.05 -10.14
N GLY A 434 -8.67 29.02 -9.67
CA GLY A 434 -8.07 28.95 -8.34
C GLY A 434 -9.12 28.90 -7.21
N TRP A 435 -10.20 29.67 -7.36
CA TRP A 435 -11.33 29.59 -6.43
C TRP A 435 -12.07 28.26 -6.53
N GLY A 436 -12.32 27.76 -7.75
CA GLY A 436 -12.97 26.48 -8.01
C GLY A 436 -12.16 25.28 -7.47
N PHE A 437 -10.83 25.37 -7.47
CA PHE A 437 -9.95 24.33 -6.91
C PHE A 437 -10.23 24.02 -5.43
N LYS A 438 -10.74 24.99 -4.68
CA LYS A 438 -11.13 24.82 -3.27
C LYS A 438 -12.27 23.80 -3.10
N TYR A 439 -13.11 23.64 -4.11
CA TYR A 439 -14.27 22.73 -4.07
C TYR A 439 -13.93 21.31 -4.56
N ILE A 440 -12.74 21.08 -5.07
CA ILE A 440 -12.30 19.73 -5.49
C ILE A 440 -11.85 18.96 -4.25
N PRO A 441 -12.45 17.80 -3.95
CA PRO A 441 -11.99 16.94 -2.88
C PRO A 441 -10.53 16.53 -3.10
N GLN A 442 -9.72 16.59 -2.04
CA GLN A 442 -8.31 16.26 -2.13
C GLN A 442 -8.05 14.95 -1.40
N GLN A 443 -7.65 13.94 -2.15
CA GLN A 443 -7.24 12.64 -1.61
C GLN A 443 -5.89 12.27 -2.22
N PHE A 444 -4.95 11.83 -1.39
CA PHE A 444 -3.59 11.57 -1.85
C PHE A 444 -3.54 10.42 -2.86
N MET A 445 -4.12 9.28 -2.52
CA MET A 445 -4.25 8.11 -3.38
C MET A 445 -5.72 7.71 -3.54
N PRO A 446 -6.14 7.23 -4.72
CA PRO A 446 -7.51 6.80 -4.93
C PRO A 446 -7.82 5.48 -4.24
N LEU A 447 -9.08 5.32 -3.81
CA LEU A 447 -9.62 4.03 -3.39
C LEU A 447 -9.66 3.05 -4.57
N LEU A 448 -9.40 1.79 -4.30
CA LEU A 448 -9.52 0.72 -5.31
C LEU A 448 -10.95 0.19 -5.36
N ASN A 449 -11.44 -0.05 -6.58
CA ASN A 449 -12.72 -0.71 -6.77
C ASN A 449 -12.51 -2.23 -6.76
N LYS A 450 -12.51 -2.83 -5.56
CA LYS A 450 -12.31 -4.27 -5.38
C LYS A 450 -13.54 -4.92 -4.77
N GLN A 451 -13.71 -6.20 -5.03
CA GLN A 451 -14.75 -7.02 -4.41
C GLN A 451 -14.46 -7.33 -2.93
N TYR A 452 -13.25 -7.04 -2.45
CA TYR A 452 -12.82 -7.26 -1.08
C TYR A 452 -12.88 -5.97 -0.27
N PHE A 453 -13.25 -6.09 1.01
CA PHE A 453 -13.09 -5.05 2.03
C PHE A 453 -12.91 -5.71 3.40
N SER A 454 -12.36 -4.97 4.36
CA SER A 454 -12.15 -5.48 5.72
C SER A 454 -12.91 -4.69 6.76
N ILE A 455 -13.28 -5.37 7.84
CA ILE A 455 -13.87 -4.78 9.03
C ILE A 455 -12.95 -5.11 10.20
N ASP A 456 -12.38 -4.08 10.81
CA ASP A 456 -11.61 -4.19 12.03
C ASP A 456 -12.50 -3.95 13.23
N MET A 457 -12.33 -4.75 14.27
CA MET A 457 -13.05 -4.66 15.54
C MET A 457 -12.05 -4.69 16.70
N TRP A 458 -12.04 -3.66 17.53
CA TRP A 458 -11.31 -3.61 18.78
C TRP A 458 -12.28 -3.57 19.94
N LEU A 459 -12.11 -4.50 20.87
CA LEU A 459 -12.75 -4.50 22.17
C LEU A 459 -11.92 -3.74 23.18
N PRO A 460 -12.44 -3.38 24.35
CA PRO A 460 -11.68 -2.74 25.41
C PRO A 460 -10.40 -3.52 25.78
N GLU A 461 -9.34 -2.80 26.11
CA GLU A 461 -8.09 -3.43 26.56
C GLU A 461 -8.30 -4.30 27.81
N GLY A 462 -7.62 -5.44 27.86
CA GLY A 462 -7.84 -6.45 28.90
C GLY A 462 -8.92 -7.48 28.54
N THR A 463 -9.60 -7.35 27.41
CA THR A 463 -10.55 -8.37 26.92
C THR A 463 -9.77 -9.63 26.54
N ARG A 464 -10.30 -10.79 26.96
CA ARG A 464 -9.76 -12.10 26.63
C ARG A 464 -10.00 -12.46 25.17
N ILE A 465 -9.11 -13.23 24.56
CA ILE A 465 -9.22 -13.64 23.15
C ILE A 465 -10.49 -14.46 22.88
N GLU A 466 -10.96 -15.25 23.85
CA GLU A 466 -12.20 -16.02 23.74
C GLU A 466 -13.45 -15.12 23.63
N GLU A 467 -13.43 -13.97 24.32
CA GLU A 467 -14.52 -12.99 24.19
C GLU A 467 -14.43 -12.28 22.83
N SER A 468 -13.22 -11.96 22.37
CA SER A 468 -13.01 -11.42 21.03
C SER A 468 -13.48 -12.40 19.95
N GLU A 469 -13.24 -13.69 20.13
CA GLU A 469 -13.73 -14.76 19.25
C GLU A 469 -15.26 -14.82 19.26
N ARG A 470 -15.89 -14.75 20.43
CA ARG A 470 -17.35 -14.77 20.56
C ARG A 470 -18.00 -13.57 19.85
N GLN A 471 -17.43 -12.36 20.03
CA GLN A 471 -17.94 -11.15 19.39
C GLN A 471 -17.69 -11.20 17.86
N ALA A 472 -16.55 -11.70 17.43
CA ALA A 472 -16.24 -11.88 16.02
C ALA A 472 -17.13 -12.92 15.34
N ALA A 473 -17.51 -13.99 16.05
CA ALA A 473 -18.48 -14.97 15.56
C ALA A 473 -19.87 -14.32 15.36
N GLN A 474 -20.33 -13.51 16.31
CA GLN A 474 -21.59 -12.77 16.17
C GLN A 474 -21.55 -11.77 14.99
N LEU A 475 -20.39 -11.10 14.79
CA LEU A 475 -20.21 -10.24 13.63
C LEU A 475 -20.27 -11.04 12.33
N THR A 476 -19.61 -12.21 12.28
CA THR A 476 -19.62 -13.09 11.12
C THR A 476 -21.02 -13.59 10.78
N GLU A 477 -21.79 -14.02 11.77
CA GLU A 477 -23.20 -14.42 11.59
C GLU A 477 -24.05 -13.27 11.05
N PHE A 478 -23.85 -12.07 11.59
CA PHE A 478 -24.57 -10.90 11.12
C PHE A 478 -24.20 -10.56 9.66
N LEU A 479 -22.93 -10.61 9.32
CA LEU A 479 -22.46 -10.35 7.96
C LEU A 479 -23.04 -11.35 6.95
N GLN A 480 -23.17 -12.62 7.32
CA GLN A 480 -23.74 -13.66 6.46
C GLN A 480 -25.25 -13.47 6.18
N THR A 481 -25.94 -12.58 6.89
CA THR A 481 -27.35 -12.24 6.58
C THR A 481 -27.51 -11.30 5.39
N PHE A 482 -26.44 -10.69 4.91
CA PHE A 482 -26.50 -9.74 3.80
C PHE A 482 -26.32 -10.43 2.44
N ASP A 483 -27.26 -10.17 1.54
CA ASP A 483 -27.15 -10.60 0.15
C ASP A 483 -25.94 -9.92 -0.55
N GLY A 484 -25.17 -10.71 -1.29
CA GLY A 484 -24.00 -10.25 -2.02
C GLY A 484 -22.68 -10.42 -1.26
N ILE A 485 -22.69 -11.00 -0.08
CA ILE A 485 -21.49 -11.50 0.61
C ILE A 485 -21.26 -12.94 0.20
N LYS A 486 -20.14 -13.20 -0.46
CA LYS A 486 -19.74 -14.52 -0.92
C LYS A 486 -19.01 -15.32 0.15
N LYS A 487 -18.08 -14.68 0.87
CA LYS A 487 -17.21 -15.32 1.87
C LYS A 487 -16.82 -14.32 2.96
N VAL A 488 -16.77 -14.80 4.20
CA VAL A 488 -16.24 -14.06 5.35
C VAL A 488 -15.10 -14.87 5.96
N SER A 489 -13.92 -14.29 6.01
CA SER A 489 -12.73 -14.86 6.67
C SER A 489 -12.41 -14.02 7.90
N THR A 490 -12.44 -14.65 9.07
CA THR A 490 -12.32 -13.96 10.36
C THR A 490 -10.99 -14.31 11.01
N TYR A 491 -10.27 -13.30 11.45
CA TYR A 491 -8.98 -13.38 12.13
C TYR A 491 -9.13 -12.76 13.52
N ILE A 492 -8.69 -13.47 14.56
CA ILE A 492 -8.84 -13.06 15.94
C ILE A 492 -7.47 -13.03 16.61
N GLY A 493 -7.21 -12.01 17.42
CA GLY A 493 -5.98 -11.84 18.18
C GLY A 493 -4.81 -11.23 17.37
N GLN A 494 -4.90 -11.15 16.06
CA GLN A 494 -3.87 -10.58 15.17
C GLN A 494 -4.44 -10.37 13.78
N THR A 495 -3.90 -9.41 13.01
CA THR A 495 -4.18 -9.33 11.57
C THR A 495 -3.66 -10.56 10.83
N PRO A 496 -4.29 -10.96 9.71
CA PRO A 496 -3.75 -12.01 8.85
C PRO A 496 -2.35 -11.64 8.33
N PRO A 497 -1.60 -12.62 7.81
CA PRO A 497 -0.38 -12.36 7.06
C PRO A 497 -0.62 -11.30 5.99
N ARG A 498 0.37 -10.47 5.70
CA ARG A 498 0.23 -9.35 4.76
C ARG A 498 0.02 -9.84 3.33
N TYR A 499 -1.21 -10.28 3.03
CA TYR A 499 -1.60 -10.77 1.70
C TYR A 499 -1.76 -9.64 0.67
N TYR A 500 -1.93 -8.41 1.12
CA TYR A 500 -2.02 -7.21 0.29
C TYR A 500 -1.11 -6.11 0.84
N LEU A 501 -0.35 -5.44 -0.04
CA LEU A 501 0.68 -4.48 0.35
C LEU A 501 0.16 -3.37 1.27
N ALA A 502 -1.04 -2.86 1.00
CA ALA A 502 -1.61 -1.75 1.75
C ALA A 502 -2.26 -2.15 3.08
N ASN A 503 -2.42 -3.46 3.38
CA ASN A 503 -2.97 -3.89 4.66
C ASN A 503 -2.05 -3.50 5.81
N ALA A 504 -2.65 -2.90 6.85
CA ALA A 504 -1.96 -2.69 8.11
C ALA A 504 -1.70 -4.04 8.78
N ALA A 505 -0.49 -4.24 9.31
CA ALA A 505 -0.15 -5.41 10.10
C ALA A 505 -0.11 -5.01 11.57
N TYR A 506 -1.11 -5.49 12.34
CA TYR A 506 -1.09 -5.37 13.80
C TYR A 506 -0.53 -6.65 14.39
N GLY A 507 0.38 -6.50 15.36
CA GLY A 507 0.89 -7.62 16.14
C GLY A 507 -0.18 -8.27 17.03
N PRO A 508 0.17 -9.29 17.83
CA PRO A 508 -0.79 -9.96 18.70
C PRO A 508 -1.49 -9.00 19.67
N GLN A 509 -2.81 -8.95 19.61
CA GLN A 509 -3.68 -8.14 20.47
C GLN A 509 -4.94 -8.96 20.78
N PRO A 510 -5.09 -9.52 21.99
CA PRO A 510 -6.20 -10.40 22.33
C PRO A 510 -7.59 -9.79 22.12
N ASN A 511 -7.68 -8.46 22.24
CA ASN A 511 -8.92 -7.68 22.08
C ASN A 511 -9.23 -7.28 20.63
N TYR A 512 -8.47 -7.79 19.65
CA TYR A 512 -8.63 -7.44 18.22
C TYR A 512 -9.20 -8.59 17.39
N ALA A 513 -10.08 -8.24 16.46
CA ALA A 513 -10.51 -9.14 15.39
C ALA A 513 -10.64 -8.38 14.06
N GLN A 514 -10.44 -9.10 12.96
CA GLN A 514 -10.67 -8.59 11.61
C GLN A 514 -11.48 -9.57 10.79
N CYS A 515 -12.51 -9.07 10.12
CA CYS A 515 -13.25 -9.83 9.10
C CYS A 515 -12.82 -9.33 7.72
N LEU A 516 -12.32 -10.21 6.87
CA LEU A 516 -12.13 -9.97 5.45
C LEU A 516 -13.35 -10.50 4.71
N ILE A 517 -14.03 -9.62 3.99
CA ILE A 517 -15.26 -9.91 3.26
C ILE A 517 -14.98 -9.95 1.77
N GLU A 518 -15.39 -11.03 1.09
CA GLU A 518 -15.46 -11.13 -0.35
C GLU A 518 -16.91 -10.92 -0.77
N ALA A 519 -17.18 -9.84 -1.52
CA ALA A 519 -18.47 -9.56 -2.13
C ALA A 519 -18.57 -10.17 -3.53
N GLU A 520 -19.77 -10.31 -4.06
CA GLU A 520 -20.00 -10.85 -5.41
C GLU A 520 -19.42 -9.97 -6.51
N SER A 521 -19.42 -8.66 -6.31
CA SER A 521 -18.85 -7.68 -7.26
C SER A 521 -18.30 -6.46 -6.54
N PRO A 522 -17.44 -5.66 -7.21
CA PRO A 522 -16.95 -4.41 -6.67
C PRO A 522 -18.04 -3.38 -6.35
N GLU A 523 -19.14 -3.35 -7.14
CA GLU A 523 -20.30 -2.49 -6.92
C GLU A 523 -21.02 -2.89 -5.64
N LYS A 524 -21.24 -4.20 -5.47
CA LYS A 524 -21.88 -4.74 -4.26
C LYS A 524 -21.02 -4.52 -3.02
N SER A 525 -19.70 -4.63 -3.16
CA SER A 525 -18.75 -4.32 -2.09
C SER A 525 -18.93 -2.87 -1.59
N ARG A 526 -19.08 -1.89 -2.49
CA ARG A 526 -19.29 -0.49 -2.10
C ARG A 526 -20.65 -0.27 -1.42
N GLU A 527 -21.70 -0.89 -1.94
CA GLU A 527 -23.04 -0.83 -1.33
C GLU A 527 -23.03 -1.38 0.10
N LEU A 528 -22.45 -2.57 0.27
CA LEU A 528 -22.32 -3.22 1.58
C LEU A 528 -21.49 -2.39 2.57
N GLN A 529 -20.38 -1.83 2.12
CA GLN A 529 -19.55 -0.96 2.96
C GLN A 529 -20.33 0.26 3.46
N GLU A 530 -21.22 0.83 2.63
CA GLU A 530 -22.03 1.98 3.03
C GLU A 530 -23.09 1.59 4.08
N ILE A 531 -23.77 0.48 3.86
CA ILE A 531 -24.77 -0.05 4.80
C ILE A 531 -24.10 -0.38 6.13
N LEU A 532 -23.01 -1.17 6.08
CA LEU A 532 -22.31 -1.64 7.28
C LEU A 532 -21.63 -0.51 8.06
N TYR A 533 -21.21 0.56 7.40
CA TYR A 533 -20.66 1.74 8.06
C TYR A 533 -21.65 2.37 9.04
N HIS A 534 -22.96 2.32 8.74
CA HIS A 534 -24.00 2.87 9.59
C HIS A 534 -24.53 1.86 10.61
N GLU A 535 -24.70 0.61 10.22
CA GLU A 535 -25.36 -0.40 11.07
C GLU A 535 -24.44 -0.99 12.15
N LEU A 536 -23.15 -1.19 11.84
CA LEU A 536 -22.24 -1.88 12.77
C LEU A 536 -21.99 -1.13 14.08
N PRO A 537 -21.76 0.21 14.09
CA PRO A 537 -21.57 0.93 15.34
C PRO A 537 -22.81 0.96 16.27
N GLU A 538 -24.00 0.85 15.70
CA GLU A 538 -25.24 0.78 16.48
C GLU A 538 -25.43 -0.59 17.14
N ARG A 539 -24.97 -1.66 16.45
CA ARG A 539 -25.14 -3.03 16.93
C ARG A 539 -24.06 -3.48 17.90
N PHE A 540 -22.81 -3.04 17.70
CA PHE A 540 -21.65 -3.40 18.50
C PHE A 540 -21.12 -2.18 19.27
N GLN A 541 -21.90 -1.69 20.22
CA GLN A 541 -21.61 -0.43 20.94
C GLN A 541 -20.37 -0.51 21.84
N ASP A 542 -20.01 -1.71 22.30
CA ASP A 542 -18.84 -1.96 23.16
C ASP A 542 -17.54 -2.13 22.35
N ALA A 543 -17.63 -2.13 21.03
CA ALA A 543 -16.49 -2.31 20.14
C ALA A 543 -16.22 -1.06 19.30
N LEU A 544 -14.94 -0.78 19.07
CA LEU A 544 -14.54 0.18 18.06
C LEU A 544 -14.47 -0.54 16.71
N ILE A 545 -15.37 -0.18 15.80
CA ILE A 545 -15.46 -0.80 14.48
C ILE A 545 -15.01 0.15 13.39
N ARG A 546 -14.27 -0.39 12.43
CA ARG A 546 -13.77 0.34 11.26
C ARG A 546 -13.99 -0.48 10.01
N VAL A 547 -14.76 0.06 9.07
CA VAL A 547 -14.96 -0.52 7.73
C VAL A 547 -13.94 0.07 6.78
N ASN A 548 -12.99 -0.73 6.30
CA ASN A 548 -11.87 -0.32 5.45
C ASN A 548 -12.05 -0.78 4.01
N SER A 549 -11.93 0.17 3.08
CA SER A 549 -11.78 -0.12 1.66
C SER A 549 -10.32 -0.41 1.33
N PHE A 550 -10.07 -1.19 0.28
CA PHE A 550 -8.72 -1.37 -0.22
C PHE A 550 -8.21 -0.09 -0.90
N GLU A 551 -7.01 0.34 -0.54
CA GLU A 551 -6.31 1.51 -1.08
C GLU A 551 -5.00 1.10 -1.75
N ILE A 552 -4.41 1.98 -2.56
CA ILE A 552 -3.06 1.78 -3.12
C ILE A 552 -1.99 2.03 -2.06
N ASN A 553 -2.24 2.97 -1.17
CA ASN A 553 -1.35 3.31 -0.06
C ASN A 553 -1.65 2.43 1.15
N SER A 554 -0.69 2.32 2.07
CA SER A 554 -0.91 1.63 3.34
C SER A 554 -2.10 2.23 4.08
N ILE A 555 -3.01 1.36 4.53
CA ILE A 555 -4.14 1.75 5.38
C ILE A 555 -3.55 2.04 6.76
N PRO A 556 -3.52 3.30 7.21
CA PRO A 556 -2.96 3.63 8.52
C PRO A 556 -3.90 3.20 9.65
N GLN A 557 -3.36 3.06 10.85
CA GLN A 557 -4.18 2.80 12.05
C GLN A 557 -5.23 3.89 12.29
N ALA A 558 -4.91 5.13 11.97
CA ALA A 558 -5.83 6.24 11.94
C ALA A 558 -5.44 7.21 10.82
N LEU A 559 -6.40 7.95 10.27
CA LEU A 559 -6.13 8.90 9.20
C LEU A 559 -5.35 10.13 9.68
N ILE A 560 -5.61 10.57 10.93
CA ILE A 560 -4.98 11.73 11.55
C ILE A 560 -4.39 11.29 12.89
N GLU A 561 -3.12 11.58 13.09
CA GLU A 561 -2.40 11.30 14.33
C GLU A 561 -1.64 12.54 14.81
N ALA A 562 -1.93 12.95 16.04
CA ALA A 562 -1.22 13.99 16.77
C ALA A 562 -0.34 13.30 17.82
N ARG A 563 0.96 13.17 17.54
CA ARG A 563 1.91 12.41 18.36
C ARG A 563 2.69 13.31 19.31
N PHE A 564 2.68 12.94 20.60
CA PHE A 564 3.45 13.56 21.66
C PHE A 564 4.58 12.60 22.08
N CYS A 565 5.77 13.14 22.30
CA CYS A 565 6.93 12.40 22.79
C CYS A 565 7.48 13.05 24.04
N GLY A 566 7.89 12.25 25.02
CA GLY A 566 8.44 12.71 26.32
C GLY A 566 8.75 11.54 27.23
N ASP A 567 9.17 11.81 28.48
CA ASP A 567 9.67 10.77 29.36
C ASP A 567 8.62 10.23 30.34
N ASP A 568 7.58 11.01 30.69
CA ASP A 568 6.55 10.61 31.66
C ASP A 568 5.23 10.20 30.96
N PRO A 569 4.79 8.94 31.12
CA PRO A 569 3.54 8.45 30.56
C PRO A 569 2.30 9.23 31.01
N ALA A 570 2.27 9.72 32.26
CA ALA A 570 1.12 10.44 32.79
C ALA A 570 0.95 11.82 32.13
N VAL A 571 2.07 12.48 31.83
CA VAL A 571 2.06 13.76 31.11
C VAL A 571 1.65 13.52 29.64
N LEU A 572 2.18 12.46 29.02
CA LEU A 572 1.79 12.08 27.65
C LEU A 572 0.28 11.79 27.56
N ASP A 573 -0.25 11.05 28.52
CA ASP A 573 -1.70 10.76 28.60
C ASP A 573 -2.52 12.04 28.72
N SER A 574 -2.11 12.95 29.60
CA SER A 574 -2.78 14.26 29.76
C SER A 574 -2.80 15.06 28.47
N LEU A 575 -1.66 15.20 27.78
CA LEU A 575 -1.54 15.91 26.51
C LEU A 575 -2.40 15.26 25.41
N THR A 576 -2.35 13.93 25.34
CA THR A 576 -3.12 13.14 24.36
C THR A 576 -4.62 13.29 24.60
N ASN A 577 -5.07 13.25 25.85
CA ASN A 577 -6.48 13.42 26.20
C ASN A 577 -6.99 14.83 25.89
N ILE A 578 -6.17 15.88 26.05
CA ILE A 578 -6.51 17.25 25.61
C ILE A 578 -6.72 17.25 24.09
N ALA A 579 -5.82 16.65 23.32
CA ALA A 579 -5.94 16.57 21.86
C ALA A 579 -7.17 15.77 21.42
N ILE A 580 -7.46 14.63 22.07
CA ILE A 580 -8.67 13.84 21.84
C ILE A 580 -9.92 14.66 22.14
N GLY A 581 -9.91 15.46 23.20
CA GLY A 581 -11.00 16.37 23.54
C GLY A 581 -11.27 17.40 22.46
N ILE A 582 -10.21 17.94 21.82
CA ILE A 582 -10.33 18.86 20.68
C ILE A 582 -10.89 18.10 19.45
N MET A 583 -10.37 16.92 19.14
CA MET A 583 -10.84 16.11 18.02
C MET A 583 -12.33 15.76 18.15
N ARG A 584 -12.79 15.38 19.34
CA ARG A 584 -14.20 15.01 19.61
C ARG A 584 -15.20 16.17 19.45
N LYS A 585 -14.74 17.42 19.59
CA LYS A 585 -15.60 18.58 19.37
C LYS A 585 -15.95 18.78 17.89
N ASN A 586 -15.14 18.27 16.99
CA ASN A 586 -15.39 18.39 15.56
C ASN A 586 -16.39 17.30 15.10
N PRO A 587 -17.56 17.69 14.56
CA PRO A 587 -18.60 16.74 14.16
C PRO A 587 -18.22 15.83 12.99
N LYS A 588 -17.15 16.16 12.25
CA LYS A 588 -16.62 15.41 11.11
C LYS A 588 -15.62 14.32 11.53
N VAL A 589 -15.22 14.32 12.79
CA VAL A 589 -14.30 13.31 13.37
C VAL A 589 -15.08 12.06 13.77
N LEU A 590 -14.44 10.92 13.59
CA LEU A 590 -14.88 9.60 14.00
C LEU A 590 -13.76 8.91 14.79
N ASN A 591 -14.11 8.05 15.74
CA ASN A 591 -13.17 7.17 16.45
C ASN A 591 -11.96 7.90 17.09
N ALA A 592 -12.19 9.06 17.72
CA ALA A 592 -11.12 9.76 18.44
C ALA A 592 -10.68 8.95 19.68
N ARG A 593 -9.41 8.49 19.69
CA ARG A 593 -8.85 7.55 20.66
C ARG A 593 -7.37 7.79 20.95
N ASN A 594 -6.90 7.17 22.04
CA ASN A 594 -5.49 7.06 22.36
C ASN A 594 -4.85 5.88 21.60
N GLU A 595 -3.65 6.04 21.08
CA GLU A 595 -2.86 4.98 20.40
C GLU A 595 -2.54 3.80 21.34
N TRP A 596 -2.36 4.06 22.63
CA TRP A 596 -2.09 3.00 23.61
C TRP A 596 -3.35 2.25 24.04
N GLY A 597 -4.52 2.62 23.53
CA GLY A 597 -5.82 2.07 23.94
C GLY A 597 -6.29 2.62 25.28
N ASN A 598 -7.13 1.85 25.95
CA ASN A 598 -7.57 2.17 27.31
C ASN A 598 -6.68 1.46 28.33
N MET A 599 -6.60 2.01 29.53
CA MET A 599 -5.95 1.30 30.64
C MET A 599 -6.71 0.00 30.94
N ALA A 600 -5.97 -1.08 31.19
CA ALA A 600 -6.50 -2.35 31.66
C ALA A 600 -6.34 -2.45 33.18
N MET A 601 -7.24 -3.20 33.81
CA MET A 601 -7.18 -3.46 35.23
C MET A 601 -6.10 -4.49 35.53
N VAL A 602 -5.22 -4.21 36.49
CA VAL A 602 -4.15 -5.09 36.96
C VAL A 602 -4.29 -5.31 38.47
N ILE A 603 -4.16 -6.55 38.90
CA ILE A 603 -4.13 -6.91 40.30
C ILE A 603 -2.66 -6.86 40.76
N LYS A 604 -2.34 -5.97 41.70
CA LYS A 604 -1.02 -5.88 42.33
C LYS A 604 -1.04 -6.53 43.72
N ALA A 605 -0.33 -7.65 43.87
CA ALA A 605 -0.09 -8.27 45.15
C ALA A 605 1.13 -7.59 45.82
N GLY A 606 0.89 -6.81 46.84
CA GLY A 606 1.97 -6.14 47.58
C GLY A 606 2.79 -7.17 48.39
N TYR A 607 4.08 -7.43 48.01
CA TYR A 607 4.93 -8.34 48.75
C TYR A 607 5.31 -7.75 50.11
N ASP A 608 4.99 -8.46 51.24
CA ASP A 608 5.41 -8.09 52.57
C ASP A 608 6.63 -8.92 52.99
N PRO A 609 7.85 -8.33 52.97
CA PRO A 609 9.06 -9.09 53.30
C PRO A 609 9.12 -9.59 54.73
N VAL A 610 8.39 -8.99 55.66
CA VAL A 610 8.36 -9.40 57.09
C VAL A 610 7.44 -10.63 57.28
N LYS A 611 6.21 -10.58 56.72
CA LYS A 611 5.27 -11.68 56.76
C LYS A 611 5.78 -12.91 56.00
N ALA A 612 6.24 -12.69 54.78
CA ALA A 612 6.76 -13.75 53.89
C ALA A 612 8.06 -14.33 54.41
N GLY A 613 8.97 -13.49 54.97
CA GLY A 613 10.26 -13.93 55.50
C GLY A 613 10.13 -14.84 56.71
N ARG A 614 9.10 -14.67 57.55
CA ARG A 614 8.82 -15.59 58.68
C ARG A 614 8.57 -17.01 58.24
N LEU A 615 8.03 -17.17 57.03
CA LEU A 615 7.66 -18.47 56.44
C LEU A 615 8.73 -18.90 55.41
N ASN A 616 9.81 -18.12 55.26
CA ASN A 616 10.84 -18.30 54.23
C ASN A 616 10.30 -18.35 52.79
N ILE A 617 9.20 -17.62 52.55
CA ILE A 617 8.57 -17.49 51.20
C ILE A 617 9.14 -16.25 50.51
N GLY A 618 9.70 -16.45 49.34
CA GLY A 618 10.23 -15.38 48.52
C GLY A 618 9.21 -14.85 47.52
N CYS A 619 9.49 -13.69 46.93
CA CYS A 619 8.68 -13.11 45.86
C CYS A 619 8.55 -14.05 44.64
N SER A 620 9.63 -14.81 44.34
CA SER A 620 9.60 -15.83 43.25
C SER A 620 8.63 -16.96 43.52
N ASP A 621 8.45 -17.36 44.78
CA ASP A 621 7.52 -18.45 45.11
C ASP A 621 6.07 -18.01 44.91
N ILE A 622 5.76 -16.73 45.23
CA ILE A 622 4.46 -16.13 44.97
C ILE A 622 4.20 -16.08 43.47
N MET A 623 5.17 -15.55 42.69
CA MET A 623 4.99 -15.43 41.24
C MET A 623 4.82 -16.78 40.56
N ASN A 624 5.61 -17.79 40.95
CA ASN A 624 5.52 -19.15 40.43
C ASN A 624 4.16 -19.79 40.78
N ALA A 625 3.66 -19.61 42.00
CA ALA A 625 2.39 -20.12 42.43
C ALA A 625 1.23 -19.49 41.64
N VAL A 626 1.20 -18.15 41.47
CA VAL A 626 0.18 -17.46 40.68
C VAL A 626 0.27 -17.89 39.21
N LYS A 627 1.48 -18.02 38.66
CA LYS A 627 1.70 -18.47 37.27
C LYS A 627 1.25 -19.92 37.08
N SER A 628 1.49 -20.81 38.04
CA SER A 628 1.09 -22.22 37.95
C SER A 628 -0.42 -22.42 37.87
N VAL A 629 -1.16 -21.50 38.46
CA VAL A 629 -2.62 -21.54 38.45
C VAL A 629 -3.16 -21.07 37.08
N ASN A 630 -2.61 -19.98 36.54
CA ASN A 630 -3.12 -19.36 35.35
C ASN A 630 -2.53 -19.97 34.06
N ASP A 631 -1.22 -19.79 33.88
CA ASP A 631 -0.52 -20.16 32.64
C ASP A 631 0.01 -21.60 32.68
N GLY A 632 0.18 -22.16 33.88
CA GLY A 632 0.92 -23.38 34.12
C GLY A 632 2.44 -23.16 34.16
N THR A 633 3.15 -24.05 34.85
CA THR A 633 4.61 -24.05 34.89
C THR A 633 5.14 -25.12 33.96
N ALA A 634 6.01 -24.74 33.01
CA ALA A 634 6.65 -25.72 32.13
C ALA A 634 7.62 -26.59 32.90
N ILE A 635 7.34 -27.90 32.98
CA ILE A 635 8.16 -28.89 33.70
C ILE A 635 9.03 -29.75 32.77
N GLY A 636 8.82 -29.67 31.48
CA GLY A 636 9.60 -30.34 30.47
C GLY A 636 9.03 -30.24 29.10
N VAL A 637 9.51 -31.09 28.20
CA VAL A 637 9.15 -31.13 26.79
C VAL A 637 8.85 -32.54 26.36
N TYR A 638 7.67 -32.78 25.83
CA TYR A 638 7.32 -33.99 25.13
C TYR A 638 7.77 -33.88 23.67
N ARG A 639 8.43 -34.92 23.15
CA ARG A 639 8.93 -34.95 21.78
C ARG A 639 8.04 -35.80 20.91
N ASP A 640 7.30 -35.16 20.03
CA ASP A 640 6.43 -35.79 19.05
C ASP A 640 6.99 -35.52 17.65
N ASN A 641 7.70 -36.51 17.11
CA ASN A 641 8.42 -36.43 15.83
C ASN A 641 9.36 -35.21 15.76
N ASP A 642 9.03 -34.21 14.96
CA ASP A 642 9.78 -32.97 14.77
C ASP A 642 9.40 -31.86 15.75
N LYS A 643 8.36 -32.10 16.59
CA LYS A 643 7.80 -31.07 17.48
C LYS A 643 8.29 -31.24 18.93
N LYS A 644 8.51 -30.11 19.59
CA LYS A 644 8.74 -30.00 21.02
C LYS A 644 7.48 -29.44 21.66
N VAL A 645 6.67 -30.32 22.25
CA VAL A 645 5.43 -29.97 22.92
C VAL A 645 5.74 -29.70 24.39
N PRO A 646 5.53 -28.48 24.91
CA PRO A 646 5.76 -28.21 26.33
C PRO A 646 4.80 -28.97 27.21
N VAL A 647 5.28 -29.49 28.33
CA VAL A 647 4.47 -30.11 29.37
C VAL A 647 4.29 -29.08 30.47
N LEU A 648 3.02 -28.69 30.70
CA LEU A 648 2.62 -27.65 31.65
C LEU A 648 2.00 -28.29 32.89
N LEU A 649 2.55 -28.02 34.05
CA LEU A 649 2.00 -28.40 35.34
C LEU A 649 1.07 -27.28 35.81
N ARG A 650 -0.20 -27.60 36.00
CA ARG A 650 -1.25 -26.68 36.48
C ARG A 650 -1.89 -27.19 37.75
N THR A 651 -2.40 -26.29 38.53
CA THR A 651 -3.26 -26.61 39.67
C THR A 651 -4.70 -26.60 39.19
N GLU A 652 -5.49 -27.62 39.58
CA GLU A 652 -6.93 -27.64 39.32
C GLU A 652 -7.57 -26.42 39.99
N THR A 653 -8.31 -25.63 39.20
CA THR A 653 -8.98 -24.43 39.67
C THR A 653 -10.47 -24.60 39.52
N ASN A 654 -11.23 -24.29 40.57
CA ASN A 654 -12.64 -24.11 40.44
C ASN A 654 -12.91 -22.94 39.52
N SER A 655 -13.75 -23.07 38.52
CA SER A 655 -14.01 -22.20 37.37
C SER A 655 -14.45 -20.75 37.65
N SER A 656 -14.42 -20.31 38.90
CA SER A 656 -14.79 -18.95 39.34
C SER A 656 -13.74 -18.36 40.29
N TRP A 657 -12.53 -18.06 39.75
CA TRP A 657 -11.62 -17.19 40.49
C TRP A 657 -12.19 -15.77 40.53
N ASN A 658 -12.66 -15.40 41.76
CA ASN A 658 -12.83 -13.99 42.14
C ASN A 658 -11.57 -13.55 42.91
N THR A 659 -11.43 -12.28 43.20
CA THR A 659 -10.31 -11.71 43.96
C THR A 659 -10.17 -12.37 45.36
N GLU A 660 -11.28 -12.83 45.98
CA GLU A 660 -11.28 -13.54 47.24
C GLU A 660 -10.63 -14.93 47.12
N GLY A 661 -10.89 -15.68 46.05
CA GLY A 661 -10.25 -17.00 45.80
C GLY A 661 -8.74 -16.89 45.56
N LEU A 662 -8.26 -15.76 45.05
CA LEU A 662 -6.84 -15.52 44.83
C LEU A 662 -6.10 -15.33 46.17
N GLU A 663 -6.71 -14.72 47.17
CA GLU A 663 -6.12 -14.57 48.52
C GLU A 663 -5.88 -15.90 49.25
N ASP A 664 -6.73 -16.90 48.97
CA ASP A 664 -6.61 -18.23 49.51
C ASP A 664 -5.61 -19.13 48.80
N LEU A 665 -5.03 -18.67 47.68
CA LEU A 665 -4.07 -19.42 46.92
C LEU A 665 -2.86 -19.82 47.81
N GLN A 666 -2.60 -21.11 47.91
CA GLN A 666 -1.48 -21.63 48.71
C GLN A 666 -0.14 -21.44 48.00
N ILE A 667 0.71 -20.67 48.65
CA ILE A 667 2.10 -20.45 48.20
C ILE A 667 3.01 -21.44 48.91
N TRP A 668 3.78 -22.20 48.18
CA TRP A 668 4.66 -23.23 48.73
C TRP A 668 6.13 -22.81 48.55
N ASN A 669 6.90 -22.93 49.66
CA ASN A 669 8.32 -22.91 49.62
C ASN A 669 8.90 -24.23 50.16
N GLY A 670 8.95 -25.25 49.32
CA GLY A 670 9.53 -26.53 49.70
C GLY A 670 9.00 -27.19 50.96
N THR A 671 8.99 -26.51 52.10
CA THR A 671 8.57 -27.05 53.39
C THR A 671 7.37 -26.34 53.99
N ASN A 672 7.21 -25.09 53.73
CA ASN A 672 6.19 -24.25 54.31
C ASN A 672 5.14 -23.86 53.26
N SER A 673 3.90 -23.72 53.67
CA SER A 673 2.84 -23.16 52.82
C SER A 673 2.10 -22.08 53.59
N ALA A 674 1.64 -21.07 52.87
CA ALA A 674 0.75 -20.03 53.37
C ALA A 674 -0.16 -19.52 52.27
N PRO A 675 -1.39 -19.10 52.60
CA PRO A 675 -2.22 -18.36 51.68
C PRO A 675 -1.59 -17.08 51.21
N LEU A 676 -1.83 -16.69 49.93
CA LEU A 676 -1.29 -15.45 49.35
C LEU A 676 -1.60 -14.22 50.23
N GLY A 677 -2.82 -14.12 50.76
CA GLY A 677 -3.23 -13.04 51.64
C GLY A 677 -2.42 -12.90 52.92
N GLN A 678 -1.77 -14.00 53.43
CA GLN A 678 -0.89 -13.94 54.60
C GLN A 678 0.51 -13.48 54.33
N VAL A 679 1.00 -13.52 53.10
CA VAL A 679 2.37 -13.15 52.70
C VAL A 679 2.41 -11.86 51.87
N THR A 680 1.28 -11.22 51.70
CA THR A 680 1.12 -9.96 50.98
C THR A 680 0.46 -8.90 51.86
N ASP A 681 0.56 -7.62 51.46
CA ASP A 681 -0.19 -6.51 52.07
C ASP A 681 -1.57 -6.29 51.46
N GLY A 682 -2.15 -7.36 50.86
CA GLY A 682 -3.41 -7.37 50.17
C GLY A 682 -3.27 -7.28 48.65
N LEU A 683 -4.40 -7.45 47.97
CA LEU A 683 -4.54 -7.35 46.55
C LEU A 683 -5.12 -5.98 46.17
N ASN A 684 -4.31 -5.14 45.52
CA ASN A 684 -4.72 -3.81 45.09
C ASN A 684 -5.03 -3.80 43.60
N LEU A 685 -6.19 -3.26 43.24
CA LEU A 685 -6.53 -3.01 41.83
C LEU A 685 -5.88 -1.72 41.36
N ALA A 686 -5.17 -1.79 40.25
CA ALA A 686 -4.54 -0.65 39.60
C ALA A 686 -4.91 -0.63 38.11
N TRP A 687 -4.80 0.56 37.50
CA TRP A 687 -5.01 0.73 36.07
C TRP A 687 -3.66 1.01 35.42
N GLU A 688 -3.33 0.23 34.40
CA GLU A 688 -2.06 0.37 33.66
C GLU A 688 -2.32 0.21 32.18
N TYR A 689 -1.47 0.86 31.37
CA TYR A 689 -1.48 0.64 29.93
C TYR A 689 -0.81 -0.71 29.60
N PRO A 690 -1.52 -1.64 28.93
CA PRO A 690 -0.93 -2.93 28.57
C PRO A 690 0.10 -2.82 27.45
N LEU A 691 0.04 -1.75 26.66
CA LEU A 691 0.92 -1.48 25.54
C LEU A 691 1.60 -0.12 25.72
N VAL A 692 2.94 -0.11 25.66
CA VAL A 692 3.76 1.10 25.71
C VAL A 692 4.53 1.23 24.41
N ARG A 693 4.41 2.38 23.75
CA ARG A 693 5.11 2.66 22.49
C ARG A 693 6.23 3.66 22.69
N THR A 694 7.30 3.46 21.94
CA THR A 694 8.42 4.41 21.84
C THR A 694 8.64 4.81 20.39
N TYR A 695 9.01 6.06 20.18
CA TYR A 695 9.41 6.58 18.89
C TYR A 695 10.79 7.25 19.02
N ASN A 696 11.76 6.80 18.23
CA ASN A 696 13.13 7.29 18.29
C ASN A 696 13.73 7.29 19.73
N ARG A 697 13.48 6.23 20.52
CA ARG A 697 13.91 5.99 21.91
C ARG A 697 13.24 6.85 22.98
N GLN A 698 12.26 7.64 22.65
CA GLN A 698 11.43 8.35 23.63
C GLN A 698 10.05 7.69 23.70
N LEU A 699 9.45 7.69 24.88
CA LEU A 699 8.06 7.31 25.00
C LEU A 699 7.22 8.21 24.10
N SER A 700 6.28 7.63 23.40
CA SER A 700 5.41 8.37 22.51
C SER A 700 3.97 7.89 22.62
N MET A 701 3.04 8.84 22.61
CA MET A 701 1.63 8.57 22.64
C MET A 701 0.92 9.48 21.63
N ALA A 702 0.01 8.92 20.83
CA ALA A 702 -0.69 9.68 19.81
C ALA A 702 -2.20 9.76 20.07
N ALA A 703 -2.75 10.95 19.90
CA ALA A 703 -4.18 11.13 19.71
C ALA A 703 -4.52 10.80 18.27
N GLN A 704 -5.36 9.82 18.07
CA GLN A 704 -5.76 9.28 16.78
C GLN A 704 -7.21 9.60 16.48
N CYS A 705 -7.53 9.88 15.21
CA CYS A 705 -8.92 9.91 14.76
C CYS A 705 -9.06 9.53 13.29
N ASP A 706 -10.25 9.05 12.96
CA ASP A 706 -10.72 8.83 11.60
C ASP A 706 -11.64 9.97 11.17
N VAL A 707 -11.94 10.03 9.87
CA VAL A 707 -12.78 11.08 9.26
C VAL A 707 -14.09 10.44 8.81
N LYS A 708 -15.21 11.09 9.11
CA LYS A 708 -16.52 10.63 8.62
C LYS A 708 -16.58 10.64 7.10
N ARG A 709 -17.31 9.71 6.53
CA ARG A 709 -17.54 9.63 5.08
C ARG A 709 -18.13 10.94 4.55
N GLY A 710 -17.74 11.31 3.34
CA GLY A 710 -18.09 12.60 2.73
C GLY A 710 -17.17 13.78 3.06
N HIS A 711 -16.23 13.61 4.00
CA HIS A 711 -15.21 14.60 4.34
C HIS A 711 -13.81 14.09 4.00
N THR A 712 -12.86 15.01 3.86
CA THR A 712 -11.46 14.66 3.57
C THR A 712 -10.59 14.85 4.80
N MET A 713 -9.53 14.05 4.91
CA MET A 713 -8.52 14.17 5.97
C MET A 713 -7.97 15.60 6.05
N LYS A 714 -7.69 16.23 4.90
CA LYS A 714 -7.14 17.58 4.84
C LYS A 714 -8.11 18.63 5.40
N GLU A 715 -9.41 18.48 5.14
CA GLU A 715 -10.44 19.37 5.67
C GLU A 715 -10.46 19.30 7.20
N VAL A 716 -10.63 18.11 7.76
CA VAL A 716 -10.69 17.90 9.21
C VAL A 716 -9.39 18.32 9.89
N HIS A 717 -8.24 17.90 9.34
CA HIS A 717 -6.94 18.30 9.87
C HIS A 717 -6.78 19.84 9.93
N SER A 718 -7.21 20.57 8.88
CA SER A 718 -7.11 22.04 8.86
C SER A 718 -7.97 22.72 9.92
N GLU A 719 -9.08 22.10 10.32
CA GLU A 719 -10.01 22.61 11.33
C GLU A 719 -9.50 22.39 12.77
N ILE A 720 -8.84 21.25 13.04
CA ILE A 720 -8.35 20.90 14.39
C ILE A 720 -6.90 21.34 14.63
N ARG A 721 -6.17 21.64 13.57
CA ARG A 721 -4.73 21.88 13.59
C ARG A 721 -4.31 22.97 14.55
N GLU A 722 -4.91 24.15 14.43
CA GLU A 722 -4.51 25.33 15.19
C GLU A 722 -4.71 25.13 16.70
N GLU A 723 -5.81 24.51 17.11
CA GLU A 723 -6.08 24.24 18.52
C GLU A 723 -5.09 23.23 19.11
N ILE A 724 -4.73 22.17 18.36
CA ILE A 724 -3.80 21.13 18.82
C ILE A 724 -2.35 21.65 18.84
N GLU A 725 -1.91 22.41 17.82
CA GLU A 725 -0.57 23.00 17.78
C GLU A 725 -0.35 24.05 18.88
N ASN A 726 -1.42 24.67 19.42
CA ASN A 726 -1.37 25.64 20.50
C ASN A 726 -1.37 24.99 21.91
N ILE A 727 -1.42 23.67 22.03
CA ILE A 727 -1.28 22.97 23.31
C ILE A 727 0.10 23.29 23.90
N LYS A 728 0.13 23.80 25.13
CA LYS A 728 1.40 24.12 25.82
C LYS A 728 2.12 22.84 26.21
N LEU A 729 3.30 22.63 25.66
CA LEU A 729 4.14 21.48 25.96
C LEU A 729 5.07 21.83 27.14
N PRO A 730 5.23 20.94 28.13
CA PRO A 730 6.26 21.06 29.15
C PRO A 730 7.67 20.97 28.54
N GLU A 731 8.69 21.40 29.28
CA GLU A 731 10.09 21.29 28.86
C GLU A 731 10.49 19.81 28.68
N GLY A 732 11.16 19.49 27.57
CA GLY A 732 11.55 18.12 27.22
C GLY A 732 10.50 17.33 26.42
N TYR A 733 9.30 17.88 26.20
CA TYR A 733 8.26 17.26 25.37
C TYR A 733 8.23 17.84 23.97
N SER A 734 7.93 16.98 22.98
CA SER A 734 7.81 17.37 21.57
C SER A 734 6.50 16.88 20.97
N PHE A 735 6.07 17.56 19.92
CA PHE A 735 4.85 17.27 19.18
C PHE A 735 5.11 17.26 17.68
N PHE A 736 4.48 16.35 16.96
CA PHE A 736 4.41 16.37 15.51
C PHE A 736 3.18 15.63 14.99
N TRP A 737 2.76 15.99 13.78
CA TRP A 737 1.73 15.26 13.06
C TRP A 737 2.34 14.03 12.38
N ASP A 738 1.68 12.88 12.52
CA ASP A 738 2.10 11.59 11.95
C ASP A 738 1.05 11.04 10.98
N SER A 739 1.17 9.76 10.59
CA SER A 739 0.25 9.05 9.73
C SER A 739 0.13 9.65 8.32
N GLN A 740 -1.03 9.56 7.69
CA GLN A 740 -1.26 9.95 6.29
C GLN A 740 -0.88 11.41 5.98
N TYR A 741 -1.06 12.31 6.94
CA TYR A 741 -0.67 13.72 6.77
C TYR A 741 0.85 13.87 6.59
N LYS A 742 1.64 13.19 7.39
CA LYS A 742 3.10 13.18 7.29
C LYS A 742 3.56 12.61 5.97
N ASP A 743 3.04 11.44 5.59
CA ASP A 743 3.37 10.77 4.33
C ASP A 743 3.07 11.67 3.13
N GLN A 744 1.90 12.31 3.11
CA GLN A 744 1.52 13.25 2.07
C GLN A 744 2.45 14.45 2.02
N LYS A 745 2.79 15.02 3.17
CA LYS A 745 3.70 16.18 3.27
C LYS A 745 5.10 15.82 2.79
N GLU A 746 5.63 14.67 3.19
CA GLU A 746 6.95 14.18 2.79
C GLU A 746 6.99 13.86 1.29
N ALA A 747 5.97 13.21 0.74
CA ALA A 747 5.85 12.95 -0.68
C ALA A 747 5.82 14.23 -1.51
N MET A 748 5.03 15.23 -1.08
CA MET A 748 4.96 16.52 -1.76
C MET A 748 6.27 17.30 -1.64
N ALA A 749 6.91 17.28 -0.48
CA ALA A 749 8.22 17.91 -0.28
C ALA A 749 9.31 17.25 -1.16
N ALA A 750 9.31 15.92 -1.25
CA ALA A 750 10.24 15.17 -2.08
C ALA A 750 10.07 15.48 -3.57
N LEU A 751 8.83 15.60 -4.05
CA LEU A 751 8.54 16.03 -5.41
C LEU A 751 8.99 17.45 -5.68
N THR A 752 8.59 18.40 -4.81
CA THR A 752 8.86 19.83 -5.00
C THR A 752 10.33 20.18 -4.90
N LYS A 753 11.12 19.39 -4.20
CA LYS A 753 12.57 19.56 -4.06
C LYS A 753 13.30 19.68 -5.41
N TYR A 754 12.87 18.91 -6.41
CA TYR A 754 13.54 18.86 -7.72
C TYR A 754 12.84 19.69 -8.81
N PHE A 755 11.71 20.37 -8.51
CA PHE A 755 11.08 21.29 -9.45
C PHE A 755 11.98 22.45 -9.90
N PRO A 756 12.76 23.11 -9.00
CA PRO A 756 13.67 24.18 -9.44
C PRO A 756 14.71 23.69 -10.44
N LEU A 757 15.26 22.48 -10.23
CA LEU A 757 16.22 21.88 -11.17
C LEU A 757 15.57 21.65 -12.54
N ALA A 758 14.38 21.09 -12.59
CA ALA A 758 13.66 20.88 -13.84
C ALA A 758 13.37 22.20 -14.56
N ILE A 759 12.92 23.24 -13.84
CA ILE A 759 12.66 24.58 -14.41
C ILE A 759 13.96 25.18 -14.98
N ILE A 760 15.09 25.06 -14.30
CA ILE A 760 16.39 25.53 -14.79
C ILE A 760 16.76 24.80 -16.09
N MET A 761 16.67 23.46 -16.11
CA MET A 761 16.99 22.67 -17.30
C MET A 761 16.05 23.02 -18.47
N LEU A 762 14.75 23.15 -18.22
CA LEU A 762 13.77 23.59 -19.20
C LEU A 762 14.13 24.99 -19.75
N THR A 763 14.48 25.93 -18.87
CA THR A 763 14.87 27.29 -19.26
C THR A 763 16.11 27.27 -20.12
N VAL A 764 17.15 26.50 -19.77
CA VAL A 764 18.38 26.37 -20.56
C VAL A 764 18.06 25.85 -21.96
N ILE A 765 17.31 24.77 -22.09
CA ILE A 765 16.95 24.21 -23.41
C ILE A 765 16.13 25.21 -24.22
N LEU A 766 15.17 25.90 -23.63
CA LEU A 766 14.36 26.90 -24.31
C LEU A 766 15.21 28.09 -24.78
N VAL A 767 16.14 28.57 -23.95
CA VAL A 767 17.05 29.65 -24.33
C VAL A 767 18.00 29.19 -25.44
N MET A 768 18.54 27.97 -25.38
CA MET A 768 19.36 27.41 -26.46
C MET A 768 18.59 27.29 -27.78
N LEU A 769 17.32 26.89 -27.72
CA LEU A 769 16.46 26.69 -28.89
C LEU A 769 16.12 28.03 -29.57
N PHE A 770 15.80 29.06 -28.82
CA PHE A 770 15.28 30.33 -29.32
C PHE A 770 16.36 31.43 -29.42
N GLY A 771 17.47 31.30 -28.73
CA GLY A 771 18.53 32.31 -28.69
C GLY A 771 18.14 33.63 -28.01
N ASN A 772 17.06 33.67 -27.24
CA ASN A 772 16.57 34.82 -26.50
C ASN A 772 15.76 34.43 -25.26
N PHE A 773 15.56 35.38 -24.31
CA PHE A 773 14.80 35.14 -23.08
C PHE A 773 13.29 35.48 -23.18
N ARG A 774 12.88 36.23 -24.23
CA ARG A 774 11.48 36.70 -24.35
C ARG A 774 10.52 35.54 -24.68
N GLN A 775 10.95 34.63 -25.54
CA GLN A 775 10.12 33.49 -25.97
C GLN A 775 9.97 32.44 -24.86
N PRO A 776 11.00 32.02 -24.14
CA PRO A 776 10.85 31.21 -22.89
C PRO A 776 9.91 31.84 -21.89
N LEU A 777 9.98 33.14 -21.64
CA LEU A 777 9.08 33.84 -20.73
C LEU A 777 7.61 33.77 -21.17
N ILE A 778 7.32 33.90 -22.48
CA ILE A 778 5.98 33.69 -23.03
C ILE A 778 5.48 32.28 -22.73
N ILE A 779 6.34 31.26 -22.91
CA ILE A 779 6.00 29.86 -22.63
C ILE A 779 5.63 29.70 -21.17
N PHE A 780 6.46 30.18 -20.24
CA PHE A 780 6.19 30.05 -18.80
C PHE A 780 4.91 30.79 -18.36
N LEU A 781 4.55 31.92 -19.00
CA LEU A 781 3.31 32.63 -18.71
C LEU A 781 2.04 31.91 -19.18
N ILE A 782 2.17 30.96 -20.11
CA ILE A 782 1.03 30.17 -20.61
C ILE A 782 0.77 28.96 -19.73
N LEU A 783 1.79 28.39 -19.03
CA LEU A 783 1.65 27.16 -18.26
C LEU A 783 0.55 27.21 -17.20
N PRO A 784 0.38 28.30 -16.42
CA PRO A 784 -0.69 28.39 -15.44
C PRO A 784 -2.11 28.24 -16.02
N LEU A 785 -2.29 28.55 -17.29
CA LEU A 785 -3.60 28.44 -17.95
C LEU A 785 -4.09 27.00 -18.07
N SER A 786 -3.19 26.02 -17.96
CA SER A 786 -3.55 24.60 -17.89
C SER A 786 -4.42 24.25 -16.68
N LEU A 787 -4.27 25.00 -15.58
CA LEU A 787 -5.06 24.81 -14.37
C LEU A 787 -6.56 25.06 -14.62
N ILE A 788 -6.93 25.96 -15.55
CA ILE A 788 -8.33 26.26 -15.87
C ILE A 788 -9.03 24.98 -16.36
N GLY A 789 -8.44 24.32 -17.35
CA GLY A 789 -9.02 23.10 -17.91
C GLY A 789 -8.98 21.93 -16.93
N MET A 790 -7.91 21.78 -16.15
CA MET A 790 -7.79 20.74 -15.12
C MET A 790 -8.88 20.87 -14.05
N VAL A 791 -9.05 22.08 -13.48
CA VAL A 791 -10.04 22.32 -12.43
C VAL A 791 -11.47 22.12 -12.97
N PHE A 792 -11.76 22.62 -14.16
CA PHE A 792 -13.04 22.40 -14.80
C PHE A 792 -13.32 20.91 -15.04
N GLY A 793 -12.32 20.17 -15.53
CA GLY A 793 -12.44 18.75 -15.78
C GLY A 793 -12.70 17.94 -14.53
N LEU A 794 -11.96 18.19 -13.46
CA LEU A 794 -12.13 17.48 -12.18
C LEU A 794 -13.49 17.80 -11.54
N LEU A 795 -13.97 19.07 -11.60
CA LEU A 795 -15.29 19.43 -11.10
C LEU A 795 -16.41 18.78 -11.91
N LEU A 796 -16.26 18.69 -13.24
CA LEU A 796 -17.27 18.09 -14.12
C LEU A 796 -17.38 16.58 -13.95
N THR A 797 -16.23 15.90 -13.76
CA THR A 797 -16.16 14.43 -13.66
C THR A 797 -16.33 13.92 -12.23
N GLY A 798 -16.22 14.80 -11.23
CA GLY A 798 -16.28 14.42 -9.82
C GLY A 798 -15.03 13.68 -9.30
N PHE A 799 -13.96 13.57 -10.11
CA PHE A 799 -12.71 12.97 -9.63
C PHE A 799 -12.04 13.85 -8.58
N GLN A 800 -11.42 13.18 -7.62
CA GLN A 800 -10.66 13.82 -6.55
C GLN A 800 -9.27 14.23 -7.07
N PHE A 801 -8.75 15.37 -6.56
CA PHE A 801 -7.38 15.76 -6.86
C PHE A 801 -6.41 14.96 -6.00
N GLY A 802 -5.57 14.17 -6.64
CA GLY A 802 -4.60 13.32 -5.99
C GLY A 802 -3.25 13.28 -6.71
N PHE A 803 -2.40 12.37 -6.26
CA PHE A 803 -1.04 12.21 -6.76
C PHE A 803 -0.97 11.93 -8.28
N PHE A 804 -1.89 11.11 -8.80
CA PHE A 804 -1.96 10.80 -10.24
C PHE A 804 -2.41 12.01 -11.07
N CYS A 805 -3.24 12.89 -10.51
CA CYS A 805 -3.60 14.15 -11.20
C CYS A 805 -2.38 15.05 -11.38
N ILE A 806 -1.44 15.06 -10.41
CA ILE A 806 -0.18 15.80 -10.53
C ILE A 806 0.68 15.23 -11.68
N ALA A 807 0.79 13.91 -11.78
CA ALA A 807 1.50 13.26 -12.88
C ALA A 807 0.85 13.60 -14.25
N GLY A 808 -0.47 13.59 -14.34
CA GLY A 808 -1.22 14.02 -15.51
C GLY A 808 -0.98 15.49 -15.87
N TRP A 809 -0.93 16.37 -14.86
CA TRP A 809 -0.63 17.79 -15.04
C TRP A 809 0.79 18.03 -15.54
N LEU A 810 1.78 17.29 -15.05
CA LEU A 810 3.16 17.35 -15.58
C LEU A 810 3.21 16.98 -17.07
N GLY A 811 2.50 15.91 -17.45
CA GLY A 811 2.36 15.54 -18.86
C GLY A 811 1.69 16.62 -19.69
N LEU A 812 0.63 17.22 -19.17
CA LEU A 812 -0.07 18.35 -19.80
C LEU A 812 0.86 19.54 -20.02
N LEU A 813 1.69 19.91 -19.03
CA LEU A 813 2.67 20.99 -19.16
C LEU A 813 3.64 20.72 -20.32
N GLY A 814 4.17 19.49 -20.43
CA GLY A 814 5.04 19.07 -21.52
C GLY A 814 4.39 19.23 -22.90
N MET A 815 3.12 18.85 -23.02
CA MET A 815 2.34 18.99 -24.26
C MET A 815 2.11 20.45 -24.64
N ILE A 816 1.77 21.30 -23.69
CA ILE A 816 1.55 22.73 -23.93
C ILE A 816 2.85 23.39 -24.40
N ILE A 817 3.95 23.14 -23.69
CA ILE A 817 5.25 23.69 -24.07
C ILE A 817 5.62 23.31 -25.51
N LYS A 818 5.44 22.02 -25.85
CA LYS A 818 5.69 21.49 -27.20
C LYS A 818 4.87 22.23 -28.26
N ASN A 819 3.58 22.42 -28.03
CA ASN A 819 2.69 23.11 -28.95
C ASN A 819 3.09 24.59 -29.16
N VAL A 820 3.46 25.27 -28.06
CA VAL A 820 3.89 26.67 -28.10
C VAL A 820 5.24 26.83 -28.80
N ILE A 821 6.19 25.88 -28.59
CA ILE A 821 7.48 25.86 -29.29
C ILE A 821 7.28 25.79 -30.81
N VAL A 822 6.45 24.86 -31.27
CA VAL A 822 6.16 24.68 -32.71
C VAL A 822 5.52 25.93 -33.31
N LEU A 823 4.67 26.62 -32.57
CA LEU A 823 4.04 27.87 -33.01
C LEU A 823 5.05 29.02 -33.07
N LEU A 824 5.86 29.22 -32.03
CA LEU A 824 6.84 30.28 -31.96
C LEU A 824 7.98 30.11 -32.97
N ASP A 825 8.36 28.86 -33.25
CA ASP A 825 9.34 28.54 -34.30
C ASP A 825 8.83 28.94 -35.66
N GLU A 826 7.58 28.66 -36.01
CA GLU A 826 6.98 29.10 -37.26
C GLU A 826 6.92 30.62 -37.37
N VAL A 827 6.59 31.34 -36.30
CA VAL A 827 6.66 32.81 -36.24
C VAL A 827 8.10 33.30 -36.57
N ASN A 828 9.11 32.63 -36.00
CA ASN A 828 10.52 33.00 -36.27
C ASN A 828 10.92 32.71 -37.70
N VAL A 829 10.48 31.60 -38.29
CA VAL A 829 10.75 31.26 -39.70
C VAL A 829 10.16 32.30 -40.65
N GLN A 830 8.87 32.65 -40.47
CA GLN A 830 8.21 33.62 -41.33
C GLN A 830 8.77 35.04 -41.13
N ARG A 831 9.18 35.40 -39.91
CA ARG A 831 9.85 36.67 -39.63
C ARG A 831 11.20 36.80 -40.32
N ARG A 832 12.01 35.71 -40.36
CA ARG A 832 13.26 35.64 -41.10
C ARG A 832 13.05 35.75 -42.59
N ALA A 833 11.89 35.31 -43.11
CA ALA A 833 11.51 35.48 -44.51
C ALA A 833 11.05 36.89 -44.88
N GLY A 834 11.09 37.87 -43.97
CA GLY A 834 10.81 39.29 -44.26
C GLY A 834 9.32 39.69 -44.27
N VAL A 835 8.41 38.82 -43.79
CA VAL A 835 6.98 39.11 -43.69
C VAL A 835 6.72 40.17 -42.61
N ALA A 836 5.78 41.08 -42.84
CA ALA A 836 5.43 42.15 -41.86
C ALA A 836 5.03 41.55 -40.49
N PRO A 837 5.48 42.10 -39.35
CA PRO A 837 5.36 41.48 -38.04
C PRO A 837 3.92 41.12 -37.65
N TYR A 838 2.95 41.96 -37.95
CA TYR A 838 1.51 41.71 -37.66
C TYR A 838 0.96 40.55 -38.47
N THR A 839 1.22 40.52 -39.79
CA THR A 839 0.80 39.43 -40.68
C THR A 839 1.53 38.11 -40.34
N THR A 840 2.80 38.20 -39.95
CA THR A 840 3.60 37.02 -39.52
C THR A 840 2.92 36.29 -38.36
N VAL A 841 2.51 37.01 -37.31
CA VAL A 841 1.91 36.39 -36.16
C VAL A 841 0.57 35.72 -36.50
N ILE A 842 -0.24 36.34 -37.35
CA ILE A 842 -1.53 35.77 -37.78
C ILE A 842 -1.32 34.54 -38.66
N GLU A 843 -0.55 34.67 -39.75
CA GLU A 843 -0.39 33.60 -40.74
C GLU A 843 0.40 32.40 -40.19
N ALA A 844 1.41 32.65 -39.36
CA ALA A 844 2.11 31.60 -38.65
C ALA A 844 1.18 30.81 -37.72
N THR A 845 0.31 31.52 -36.97
CA THR A 845 -0.67 30.85 -36.12
C THR A 845 -1.69 30.09 -36.95
N VAL A 846 -2.23 30.68 -38.02
CA VAL A 846 -3.20 30.04 -38.92
C VAL A 846 -2.61 28.79 -39.56
N SER A 847 -1.36 28.80 -39.97
CA SER A 847 -0.69 27.61 -40.54
C SER A 847 -0.56 26.47 -39.54
N ARG A 848 -0.49 26.76 -38.24
CA ARG A 848 -0.30 25.78 -37.17
C ARG A 848 -1.60 25.34 -36.50
N VAL A 849 -2.76 25.96 -36.83
CA VAL A 849 -4.06 25.56 -36.27
C VAL A 849 -4.35 24.08 -36.50
N ARG A 850 -4.16 23.61 -37.75
CA ARG A 850 -4.47 22.21 -38.11
C ARG A 850 -3.56 21.20 -37.37
N PRO A 851 -2.22 21.28 -37.42
CA PRO A 851 -1.35 20.36 -36.68
C PRO A 851 -1.62 20.37 -35.17
N VAL A 852 -1.76 21.54 -34.55
CA VAL A 852 -1.96 21.68 -33.10
C VAL A 852 -3.31 21.11 -32.66
N LEU A 853 -4.38 21.38 -33.40
CA LEU A 853 -5.71 20.79 -33.09
C LEU A 853 -5.70 19.26 -33.28
N MET A 854 -5.05 18.74 -34.32
CA MET A 854 -4.96 17.30 -34.52
C MET A 854 -4.19 16.62 -33.40
N ALA A 855 -3.04 17.19 -33.02
CA ALA A 855 -2.24 16.71 -31.89
C ALA A 855 -3.04 16.68 -30.59
N ALA A 856 -3.79 17.76 -30.30
CA ALA A 856 -4.65 17.78 -29.14
C ALA A 856 -5.78 16.74 -29.19
N LEU A 857 -6.46 16.63 -30.34
CA LEU A 857 -7.56 15.69 -30.50
C LEU A 857 -7.08 14.23 -30.40
N THR A 858 -5.94 13.87 -31.00
CA THR A 858 -5.38 12.53 -30.89
C THR A 858 -5.06 12.17 -29.44
N THR A 859 -4.53 13.12 -28.66
CA THR A 859 -4.24 12.92 -27.23
C THR A 859 -5.51 12.82 -26.41
N VAL A 860 -6.47 13.72 -26.60
CA VAL A 860 -7.75 13.74 -25.90
C VAL A 860 -8.50 12.42 -26.14
N PHE A 861 -8.72 12.05 -27.39
CA PHE A 861 -9.44 10.83 -27.72
C PHE A 861 -8.67 9.56 -27.32
N GLY A 862 -7.33 9.57 -27.44
CA GLY A 862 -6.49 8.46 -26.98
C GLY A 862 -6.51 8.24 -25.47
N SER A 863 -6.78 9.30 -24.68
CA SER A 863 -6.87 9.21 -23.23
C SER A 863 -8.28 8.91 -22.70
N ILE A 864 -9.32 8.94 -23.55
CA ILE A 864 -10.70 8.66 -23.12
C ILE A 864 -10.87 7.27 -22.47
N PRO A 865 -10.31 6.16 -22.99
CA PRO A 865 -10.45 4.87 -22.33
C PRO A 865 -9.95 4.87 -20.87
N LEU A 866 -8.92 5.68 -20.58
CA LEU A 866 -8.36 5.80 -19.25
C LEU A 866 -9.26 6.59 -18.26
N LEU A 867 -10.24 7.38 -18.77
CA LEU A 867 -11.23 8.06 -17.90
C LEU A 867 -12.09 7.09 -17.11
N PHE A 868 -12.29 5.88 -17.63
CA PHE A 868 -13.09 4.85 -16.98
C PHE A 868 -12.29 3.98 -16.00
N ASP A 869 -10.98 4.21 -15.91
CA ASP A 869 -10.15 3.53 -14.93
C ASP A 869 -10.24 4.21 -13.56
N VAL A 870 -10.42 3.42 -12.50
CA VAL A 870 -10.61 3.93 -11.13
C VAL A 870 -9.37 4.64 -10.61
N VAL A 871 -8.18 4.15 -10.95
CA VAL A 871 -6.90 4.68 -10.46
C VAL A 871 -6.46 5.89 -11.28
N PHE A 872 -6.52 5.78 -12.61
CA PHE A 872 -5.97 6.77 -13.53
C PHE A 872 -7.02 7.73 -14.10
N GLY A 873 -8.30 7.56 -13.77
CA GLY A 873 -9.38 8.42 -14.27
C GLY A 873 -9.18 9.90 -13.98
N GLY A 874 -8.72 10.26 -12.77
CA GLY A 874 -8.39 11.64 -12.41
C GLY A 874 -7.21 12.20 -13.21
N MET A 875 -6.19 11.39 -13.52
CA MET A 875 -5.09 11.74 -14.39
C MET A 875 -5.56 11.96 -15.83
N ALA A 876 -6.39 11.06 -16.34
CA ALA A 876 -6.96 11.16 -17.68
C ALA A 876 -7.87 12.39 -17.81
N ALA A 877 -8.71 12.68 -16.81
CA ALA A 877 -9.52 13.89 -16.76
C ALA A 877 -8.66 15.18 -16.82
N THR A 878 -7.56 15.19 -16.04
CA THR A 878 -6.60 16.31 -16.07
C THR A 878 -6.03 16.53 -17.48
N ILE A 879 -5.66 15.45 -18.18
CA ILE A 879 -5.10 15.51 -19.53
C ILE A 879 -6.18 15.92 -20.54
N VAL A 880 -7.33 15.25 -20.57
CA VAL A 880 -8.41 15.44 -21.55
C VAL A 880 -8.94 16.85 -21.48
N PHE A 881 -9.39 17.30 -20.33
CA PHE A 881 -9.96 18.65 -20.16
C PHE A 881 -8.89 19.71 -20.13
N GLY A 882 -7.76 19.43 -19.47
CA GLY A 882 -6.63 20.35 -19.41
C GLY A 882 -6.08 20.67 -20.80
N LEU A 883 -5.84 19.66 -21.66
CA LEU A 883 -5.33 19.85 -23.00
C LEU A 883 -6.35 20.50 -23.92
N SER A 884 -7.63 20.16 -23.84
CA SER A 884 -8.70 20.74 -24.65
C SER A 884 -8.76 22.27 -24.42
N PHE A 885 -8.82 22.69 -23.17
CA PHE A 885 -8.81 24.13 -22.82
C PHE A 885 -7.48 24.79 -23.16
N ALA A 886 -6.36 24.18 -22.77
CA ALA A 886 -5.04 24.75 -22.98
C ALA A 886 -4.74 24.92 -24.48
N THR A 887 -5.16 24.01 -25.34
CA THR A 887 -4.93 24.12 -26.80
C THR A 887 -5.69 25.29 -27.39
N LEU A 888 -6.97 25.46 -27.02
CA LEU A 888 -7.75 26.62 -27.44
C LEU A 888 -7.11 27.92 -26.94
N LEU A 889 -6.74 27.95 -25.66
CA LEU A 889 -6.14 29.14 -25.07
C LEU A 889 -4.76 29.45 -25.68
N THR A 890 -3.91 28.47 -25.94
CA THR A 890 -2.58 28.70 -26.52
C THR A 890 -2.67 29.27 -27.93
N LEU A 891 -3.64 28.87 -28.76
CA LEU A 891 -3.82 29.42 -30.10
C LEU A 891 -4.18 30.92 -30.10
N PHE A 892 -4.80 31.43 -29.02
CA PHE A 892 -5.17 32.84 -28.91
C PHE A 892 -4.21 33.63 -28.01
N VAL A 893 -3.80 33.07 -26.86
CA VAL A 893 -2.98 33.76 -25.86
C VAL A 893 -1.53 33.90 -26.31
N THR A 894 -0.96 32.86 -26.97
CA THR A 894 0.43 32.93 -27.44
C THR A 894 0.66 34.11 -28.42
N PRO A 895 -0.19 34.32 -29.45
CA PRO A 895 -0.06 35.49 -30.33
C PRO A 895 -0.24 36.84 -29.62
N ALA A 896 -1.16 36.89 -28.64
CA ALA A 896 -1.40 38.13 -27.86
C ALA A 896 -0.17 38.47 -27.00
N LEU A 897 0.40 37.50 -26.27
CA LEU A 897 1.62 37.69 -25.50
C LEU A 897 2.81 38.04 -26.39
N TYR A 898 2.96 37.37 -27.55
CA TYR A 898 4.00 37.68 -28.51
C TYR A 898 3.89 39.13 -28.99
N ALA A 899 2.68 39.60 -29.33
CA ALA A 899 2.43 40.98 -29.76
C ALA A 899 2.76 42.02 -28.67
N ILE A 900 2.56 41.68 -27.37
CA ILE A 900 2.95 42.54 -26.26
C ILE A 900 4.46 42.62 -26.10
N PHE A 901 5.15 41.48 -26.04
CA PHE A 901 6.59 41.41 -25.78
C PHE A 901 7.44 41.99 -26.94
N TYR A 902 6.92 41.89 -28.15
CA TYR A 902 7.61 42.40 -29.36
C TYR A 902 7.02 43.75 -29.86
N LYS A 903 6.04 44.31 -29.13
CA LYS A 903 5.40 45.63 -29.41
C LYS A 903 4.83 45.72 -30.84
N ILE A 904 4.12 44.68 -31.29
CA ILE A 904 3.50 44.55 -32.62
C ILE A 904 2.10 45.12 -32.59
#